data_527ed49d0d1c03d4f5bbd23ec41974a5
#
_entry.id   527ed49d0d1c03d4f5bbd23ec41974a5
#
_cell.length_a   1.000
_cell.length_b   1.000
_cell.length_c   1.000
_cell.angle_alpha   90.00
_cell.angle_beta   90.00
_cell.angle_gamma   90.00
#
_symmetry.space_group_name_H-M   'P 1'
#
loop_
_entity.id
_entity.type
_entity.pdbx_description
1 polymer ?
#
loop_
_entity_poly.entity_id
_entity_poly.type
_entity_poly.pdbx_seq_one_letter_code
_entity_poly.pdbx_strand_id
1 'polypeptide(L)'
;MKRINLLYLVCVTSLLILSACSTTKKVPDGDQLYVGLTKIKYESDTVNNHFYTTRDEVEAALACAPNGALFGSSYYRTPFPYALWVWNAFSDATNPIGKWIAKSFGKAPVLMSWVNPELRASVAESVLKSHGYFHGNVTFQAITQRNPKKAKLGYVVDMGHLFTLDSISYDNFPASADSLLRANMADAKIKRGDPFEVSALDAERKRVSNLFRNNGYYYYQPDYASYLADTLLVPGKVQLKFQLADSMPSRALHKWYIGNIDMRLQRQFFDSLNNTIQTHKVTVHFKGKRTPIRPSVILRDLKLRPNELFSYDKYIESSNKITGNGLFSMVDFQFTPRDSSEHCDTLDLKLNCLFDKPYDFYVETNYTGRTSGRMGPGIVIGFTKRNAFKGGEKLDINLKGSYEWQTGHSASGKSDNNHSYEYGGDVSLEFPVMLMPFLTRHHFYSSPTTLVKASTSVINRAGFFKRHIASGELSYTFQTSETSMHQFAPLILEYEYMSSHSAKFDALLNTTPYLKMSMKDQFIPKMRYSYIYSSPKNYRNPIWWQTTVSEAANILSLGYVIGGFKWGKHDKKMFKNPYAQYFKIETEFRKIWQMGRKNQLVGHIDIGYIWAYGNSTVAPWSEQFYIGGANSIRAFTLRSIGPGAYYPTSSTSSYLDQTGDVKFLANLEYRPRLFGNLYGAIFLDAGNVWTLHDRSDHPGGQLKLKNLPQQMALGTGVGLRYNLDFFVIRVDWGIGLHLPYKSGFYNLPNFGSSHSLHFAIGMPF
;
A
#
# COMPACT_ATOMS: atom_id res chain seq x y z
N MET A 1 3.68 40.49 36.05
CA MET A 1 2.52 41.30 35.60
C MET A 1 2.30 41.32 34.11
N LYS A 2 3.29 41.51 33.22
CA LYS A 2 3.05 41.54 31.76
C LYS A 2 2.52 40.22 31.13
N ARG A 3 2.87 39.05 31.64
CA ARG A 3 2.38 37.74 31.10
C ARG A 3 0.92 37.43 31.49
N ILE A 4 0.47 37.91 32.63
CA ILE A 4 -0.91 37.76 33.11
C ILE A 4 -1.86 38.61 32.24
N ASN A 5 -1.44 39.84 31.89
CA ASN A 5 -2.23 40.72 31.05
C ASN A 5 -2.36 40.19 29.61
N LEU A 6 -1.33 39.51 29.06
CA LEU A 6 -1.40 38.88 27.74
C LEU A 6 -2.37 37.69 27.75
N LEU A 7 -2.37 36.90 28.79
CA LEU A 7 -3.30 35.77 28.94
C LEU A 7 -4.75 36.24 29.08
N TYR A 8 -4.96 37.31 29.88
CA TYR A 8 -6.28 37.96 29.99
C TYR A 8 -6.73 38.58 28.67
N LEU A 9 -5.84 39.23 27.91
CA LEU A 9 -6.15 39.78 26.59
C LEU A 9 -6.50 38.69 25.61
N VAL A 10 -5.77 37.57 25.59
CA VAL A 10 -6.07 36.40 24.78
C VAL A 10 -7.37 35.74 25.18
N CYS A 11 -7.66 35.60 26.45
CA CYS A 11 -8.93 35.05 26.94
C CYS A 11 -10.10 35.99 26.65
N VAL A 12 -9.97 37.32 26.80
CA VAL A 12 -11.02 38.30 26.50
C VAL A 12 -11.25 38.41 25.01
N THR A 13 -10.20 38.41 24.18
CA THR A 13 -10.34 38.36 22.70
C THR A 13 -10.96 37.05 22.23
N SER A 14 -10.59 35.92 22.85
CA SER A 14 -11.22 34.61 22.56
C SER A 14 -12.71 34.60 22.96
N LEU A 15 -13.07 35.18 24.11
CA LEU A 15 -14.47 35.31 24.53
C LEU A 15 -15.29 36.25 23.67
N LEU A 16 -14.72 37.37 23.23
CA LEU A 16 -15.36 38.31 22.30
C LEU A 16 -15.56 37.69 20.91
N ILE A 17 -14.61 36.89 20.42
CA ILE A 17 -14.74 36.12 19.18
C ILE A 17 -15.83 35.05 19.30
N LEU A 18 -15.96 34.40 20.45
CA LEU A 18 -16.98 33.39 20.74
C LEU A 18 -18.40 33.96 20.81
N SER A 19 -18.58 35.19 21.28
CA SER A 19 -19.89 35.85 21.37
C SER A 19 -20.40 36.40 20.02
N ALA A 20 -19.52 36.64 19.05
CA ALA A 20 -19.87 37.17 17.72
C ALA A 20 -20.20 36.07 16.67
N CYS A 21 -20.08 34.80 17.01
CA CYS A 21 -20.12 33.70 16.04
C CYS A 21 -21.51 33.04 15.92
N SER A 22 -22.48 33.76 15.33
CA SER A 22 -23.73 33.14 14.92
C SER A 22 -23.54 32.16 13.76
N THR A 23 -23.96 30.91 13.91
CA THR A 23 -23.91 29.89 12.86
C THR A 23 -25.03 30.07 11.82
N THR A 24 -26.03 30.90 12.10
CA THR A 24 -27.23 31.09 11.26
C THR A 24 -27.34 32.46 10.63
N LYS A 25 -26.30 33.32 10.73
CA LYS A 25 -26.31 34.71 10.22
C LYS A 25 -26.55 34.79 8.71
N LYS A 26 -26.02 33.85 7.95
CA LYS A 26 -26.09 33.78 6.48
C LYS A 26 -27.04 32.69 5.98
N VAL A 27 -27.97 32.23 6.81
CA VAL A 27 -29.04 31.32 6.40
C VAL A 27 -30.16 32.16 5.84
N PRO A 28 -30.57 31.98 4.56
CA PRO A 28 -31.69 32.72 3.93
C PRO A 28 -32.99 32.51 4.70
N ASP A 29 -33.88 33.51 4.62
CA ASP A 29 -35.21 33.36 5.19
C ASP A 29 -36.00 32.33 4.37
N GLY A 30 -36.68 31.40 5.06
CA GLY A 30 -37.40 30.30 4.44
C GLY A 30 -36.57 29.01 4.30
N ASP A 31 -35.25 29.01 4.59
CA ASP A 31 -34.42 27.84 4.59
C ASP A 31 -33.82 27.54 5.99
N GLN A 32 -33.28 26.37 6.16
CA GLN A 32 -32.68 25.92 7.44
C GLN A 32 -31.24 25.43 7.25
N LEU A 33 -30.38 25.76 8.21
CA LEU A 33 -29.04 25.19 8.30
C LEU A 33 -29.13 23.70 8.65
N TYR A 34 -28.64 22.88 7.75
CA TYR A 34 -28.54 21.45 8.00
C TYR A 34 -27.45 21.16 9.06
N VAL A 35 -27.82 20.46 10.13
CA VAL A 35 -26.94 20.19 11.25
C VAL A 35 -26.63 18.69 11.45
N GLY A 36 -26.91 17.87 10.46
CA GLY A 36 -26.57 16.44 10.41
C GLY A 36 -27.78 15.53 10.37
N LEU A 37 -27.49 14.24 10.22
CA LEU A 37 -28.50 13.18 10.24
C LEU A 37 -28.85 12.77 11.67
N THR A 38 -30.05 12.28 11.85
CA THR A 38 -30.41 11.38 12.94
C THR A 38 -30.05 9.95 12.55
N LYS A 39 -30.06 9.00 13.50
CA LYS A 39 -29.86 7.58 13.18
C LYS A 39 -30.96 7.13 12.20
N ILE A 40 -30.54 6.61 11.04
CA ILE A 40 -31.44 6.06 10.02
C ILE A 40 -32.11 4.80 10.60
N LYS A 41 -33.42 4.71 10.45
CA LYS A 41 -34.19 3.53 10.80
C LYS A 41 -34.31 2.63 9.58
N TYR A 42 -34.12 1.34 9.76
CA TYR A 42 -34.29 0.32 8.74
C TYR A 42 -35.35 -0.68 9.17
N GLU A 43 -36.28 -0.97 8.28
CA GLU A 43 -37.29 -1.99 8.40
C GLU A 43 -37.05 -3.05 7.34
N SER A 44 -37.02 -4.33 7.69
CA SER A 44 -36.76 -5.44 6.76
C SER A 44 -37.24 -6.76 7.32
N ASP A 45 -37.81 -7.61 6.46
CA ASP A 45 -38.26 -8.96 6.81
C ASP A 45 -37.07 -9.91 7.07
N THR A 46 -35.94 -9.68 6.46
CA THR A 46 -34.77 -10.55 6.56
C THR A 46 -33.48 -9.74 6.75
N VAL A 47 -32.65 -10.18 7.71
CA VAL A 47 -31.34 -9.57 8.00
C VAL A 47 -30.24 -10.59 7.68
N ASN A 48 -29.65 -10.45 6.52
CA ASN A 48 -28.56 -11.29 6.02
C ASN A 48 -27.38 -10.44 5.54
N ASN A 49 -26.35 -11.05 4.98
CA ASN A 49 -25.19 -10.33 4.45
C ASN A 49 -25.56 -9.36 3.31
N HIS A 50 -26.52 -9.72 2.46
CA HIS A 50 -27.01 -8.89 1.37
C HIS A 50 -27.72 -7.63 1.91
N PHE A 51 -28.57 -7.79 2.95
CA PHE A 51 -29.17 -6.67 3.67
C PHE A 51 -28.13 -5.66 4.16
N TYR A 52 -27.06 -6.14 4.82
CA TYR A 52 -26.00 -5.23 5.29
C TYR A 52 -25.27 -4.55 4.13
N THR A 53 -25.13 -5.20 2.95
CA THR A 53 -24.52 -4.60 1.74
C THR A 53 -25.37 -3.45 1.24
N THR A 54 -26.62 -3.72 1.03
CA THR A 54 -27.57 -2.73 0.54
C THR A 54 -27.72 -1.57 1.51
N ARG A 55 -27.83 -1.86 2.82
CA ARG A 55 -27.91 -0.84 3.86
C ARG A 55 -26.75 0.17 3.79
N ASP A 56 -25.53 -0.31 3.63
CA ASP A 56 -24.36 0.57 3.62
C ASP A 56 -24.30 1.45 2.36
N GLU A 57 -24.77 0.96 1.22
CA GLU A 57 -24.90 1.76 0.00
C GLU A 57 -26.03 2.78 0.10
N VAL A 58 -27.17 2.38 0.67
CA VAL A 58 -28.28 3.29 1.01
C VAL A 58 -27.81 4.37 1.99
N GLU A 59 -27.08 3.98 3.05
CA GLU A 59 -26.50 4.94 4.00
C GLU A 59 -25.54 5.92 3.31
N ALA A 60 -24.73 5.45 2.35
CA ALA A 60 -23.85 6.30 1.57
C ALA A 60 -24.61 7.27 0.66
N ALA A 61 -25.70 6.84 0.03
CA ALA A 61 -26.56 7.70 -0.78
C ALA A 61 -27.25 8.79 0.05
N LEU A 62 -27.68 8.46 1.27
CA LEU A 62 -28.33 9.38 2.20
C LEU A 62 -27.34 10.27 2.96
N ALA A 63 -26.05 9.92 2.99
CA ALA A 63 -25.04 10.62 3.76
C ALA A 63 -24.80 12.05 3.23
N CYS A 64 -24.80 13.03 4.15
CA CYS A 64 -24.42 14.40 3.89
C CYS A 64 -23.71 14.97 5.12
N ALA A 65 -22.49 15.47 4.94
CA ALA A 65 -21.72 16.04 6.04
C ALA A 65 -22.16 17.50 6.32
N PRO A 66 -22.57 17.83 7.57
CA PRO A 66 -22.93 19.20 7.94
C PRO A 66 -21.68 20.10 8.08
N ASN A 67 -21.89 21.40 8.23
CA ASN A 67 -20.81 22.30 8.62
C ASN A 67 -20.23 21.88 9.99
N GLY A 68 -18.91 21.77 10.06
CA GLY A 68 -18.22 21.30 11.27
C GLY A 68 -18.34 19.79 11.51
N ALA A 69 -18.64 19.03 10.47
CA ALA A 69 -18.64 17.55 10.54
C ALA A 69 -17.34 17.03 11.15
N LEU A 70 -17.44 16.17 12.15
CA LEU A 70 -16.29 15.57 12.79
C LEU A 70 -15.78 14.42 11.92
N PHE A 71 -14.57 14.54 11.39
CA PHE A 71 -13.94 13.55 10.49
C PHE A 71 -14.84 13.09 9.33
N GLY A 72 -15.60 14.02 8.74
CA GLY A 72 -16.50 13.73 7.61
C GLY A 72 -17.81 13.03 7.99
N SER A 73 -18.14 12.90 9.28
CA SER A 73 -19.35 12.24 9.74
C SER A 73 -20.61 13.02 9.36
N SER A 74 -21.65 12.31 8.89
CA SER A 74 -22.97 12.88 8.69
C SER A 74 -23.78 13.02 9.99
N TYR A 75 -23.37 12.35 11.05
CA TYR A 75 -24.09 12.27 12.34
C TYR A 75 -23.47 13.15 13.42
N TYR A 76 -22.14 13.31 13.41
CA TYR A 76 -21.40 14.01 14.46
C TYR A 76 -20.72 15.27 13.92
N ARG A 77 -20.83 16.34 14.68
CA ARG A 77 -20.18 17.61 14.36
C ARG A 77 -19.49 18.21 15.58
N THR A 78 -18.52 19.05 15.34
CA THR A 78 -17.88 19.83 16.41
C THR A 78 -18.85 20.90 16.95
N PRO A 79 -18.80 21.22 18.23
CA PRO A 79 -19.56 22.36 18.77
C PRO A 79 -19.11 23.69 18.17
N PHE A 80 -17.90 23.76 17.63
CA PHE A 80 -17.26 24.95 17.09
C PHE A 80 -17.00 24.80 15.57
N PRO A 81 -17.98 25.07 14.69
CA PRO A 81 -17.79 24.99 13.24
C PRO A 81 -17.05 26.21 12.71
N TYR A 82 -15.74 26.32 13.00
CA TYR A 82 -14.92 27.51 12.72
C TYR A 82 -14.97 27.94 11.25
N ALA A 83 -14.97 27.01 10.30
CA ALA A 83 -15.00 27.33 8.88
C ALA A 83 -16.32 28.05 8.47
N LEU A 84 -17.44 27.68 9.09
CA LEU A 84 -18.71 28.40 8.92
C LEU A 84 -18.65 29.79 9.57
N TRP A 85 -18.01 29.92 10.71
CA TRP A 85 -17.83 31.22 11.35
C TRP A 85 -16.96 32.14 10.51
N VAL A 86 -15.85 31.65 9.97
CA VAL A 86 -15.00 32.41 9.04
C VAL A 86 -15.80 32.84 7.82
N TRP A 87 -16.60 31.96 7.24
CA TRP A 87 -17.46 32.30 6.12
C TRP A 87 -18.46 33.42 6.49
N ASN A 88 -19.17 33.27 7.60
CA ASN A 88 -20.15 34.24 8.05
C ASN A 88 -19.53 35.62 8.39
N ALA A 89 -18.25 35.66 8.73
CA ALA A 89 -17.52 36.89 9.03
C ALA A 89 -16.95 37.58 7.77
N PHE A 90 -16.47 36.79 6.80
CA PHE A 90 -15.68 37.32 5.68
C PHE A 90 -16.29 37.10 4.29
N SER A 91 -17.46 36.45 4.16
CA SER A 91 -18.09 36.20 2.85
C SER A 91 -18.41 37.48 2.07
N ASP A 92 -18.73 38.56 2.76
CA ASP A 92 -19.05 39.86 2.18
C ASP A 92 -17.86 40.83 2.13
N ALA A 93 -16.65 40.38 2.47
CA ALA A 93 -15.47 41.22 2.47
C ALA A 93 -15.15 41.73 1.06
N THR A 94 -14.98 43.03 0.93
CA THR A 94 -14.62 43.68 -0.35
C THR A 94 -13.09 43.67 -0.56
N ASN A 95 -12.29 43.63 0.50
CA ASN A 95 -10.85 43.67 0.45
C ASN A 95 -10.24 42.32 0.04
N PRO A 96 -9.06 42.30 -0.64
CA PRO A 96 -8.41 41.06 -1.12
C PRO A 96 -8.08 40.05 0.00
N ILE A 97 -7.67 40.53 1.16
CA ILE A 97 -7.30 39.69 2.32
C ILE A 97 -8.54 39.00 2.88
N GLY A 98 -9.65 39.71 3.08
CA GLY A 98 -10.90 39.10 3.54
C GLY A 98 -11.47 38.08 2.56
N LYS A 99 -11.41 38.36 1.26
CA LYS A 99 -11.78 37.38 0.21
C LYS A 99 -10.90 36.14 0.25
N TRP A 100 -9.59 36.32 0.42
CA TRP A 100 -8.66 35.20 0.54
C TRP A 100 -8.93 34.36 1.80
N ILE A 101 -9.20 35.01 2.95
CA ILE A 101 -9.56 34.32 4.20
C ILE A 101 -10.86 33.51 4.01
N ALA A 102 -11.89 34.12 3.44
CA ALA A 102 -13.18 33.45 3.18
C ALA A 102 -13.01 32.24 2.26
N LYS A 103 -12.19 32.36 1.21
CA LYS A 103 -11.93 31.30 0.24
C LYS A 103 -11.06 30.18 0.81
N SER A 104 -10.03 30.50 1.62
CA SER A 104 -9.05 29.53 2.11
C SER A 104 -9.50 28.80 3.37
N PHE A 105 -10.24 29.46 4.25
CA PHE A 105 -10.61 28.92 5.57
C PHE A 105 -12.13 28.91 5.82
N GLY A 106 -12.92 29.60 4.99
CA GLY A 106 -14.36 29.64 5.10
C GLY A 106 -15.04 28.48 4.38
N LYS A 107 -16.18 28.02 4.91
CA LYS A 107 -17.09 27.07 4.24
C LYS A 107 -18.52 27.60 4.35
N ALA A 108 -19.19 27.76 3.20
CA ALA A 108 -20.57 28.21 3.12
C ALA A 108 -21.51 27.34 3.98
N PRO A 109 -22.64 27.89 4.47
CA PRO A 109 -23.62 27.11 5.20
C PRO A 109 -24.20 26.00 4.31
N VAL A 110 -24.26 24.78 4.82
CA VAL A 110 -24.95 23.69 4.18
C VAL A 110 -26.44 23.84 4.49
N LEU A 111 -27.22 24.22 3.51
CA LEU A 111 -28.65 24.50 3.63
C LEU A 111 -29.47 23.24 3.39
N MET A 112 -30.66 23.14 3.98
CA MET A 112 -31.55 22.01 3.80
C MET A 112 -31.98 21.86 2.33
N SER A 113 -32.21 22.96 1.63
CA SER A 113 -32.46 22.99 0.18
C SER A 113 -31.32 22.39 -0.65
N TRP A 114 -30.07 22.61 -0.26
CA TRP A 114 -28.89 22.04 -0.95
C TRP A 114 -28.70 20.54 -0.64
N VAL A 115 -29.09 20.10 0.56
CA VAL A 115 -29.07 18.68 0.89
C VAL A 115 -30.03 17.91 0.01
N ASN A 116 -31.15 18.53 -0.37
CA ASN A 116 -32.20 17.98 -1.21
C ASN A 116 -32.64 16.57 -0.73
N PRO A 117 -33.36 16.47 0.39
CA PRO A 117 -33.71 15.19 1.00
C PRO A 117 -34.53 14.26 0.09
N GLU A 118 -35.39 14.84 -0.74
CA GLU A 118 -36.25 14.13 -1.68
C GLU A 118 -35.41 13.42 -2.76
N LEU A 119 -34.47 14.14 -3.39
CA LEU A 119 -33.57 13.54 -4.36
C LEU A 119 -32.72 12.43 -3.74
N ARG A 120 -32.22 12.62 -2.51
CA ARG A 120 -31.45 11.58 -1.80
C ARG A 120 -32.29 10.35 -1.48
N ALA A 121 -33.54 10.54 -1.08
CA ALA A 121 -34.45 9.43 -0.86
C ALA A 121 -34.71 8.64 -2.17
N SER A 122 -34.98 9.35 -3.27
CA SER A 122 -35.15 8.71 -4.59
C SER A 122 -33.90 7.96 -5.07
N VAL A 123 -32.69 8.52 -4.85
CA VAL A 123 -31.43 7.82 -5.15
C VAL A 123 -31.29 6.57 -4.27
N ALA A 124 -31.64 6.66 -2.99
CA ALA A 124 -31.59 5.51 -2.08
C ALA A 124 -32.58 4.41 -2.47
N GLU A 125 -33.79 4.78 -2.93
CA GLU A 125 -34.76 3.82 -3.49
C GLU A 125 -34.22 3.15 -4.78
N SER A 126 -33.54 3.90 -5.62
CA SER A 126 -32.87 3.33 -6.80
C SER A 126 -31.78 2.32 -6.41
N VAL A 127 -31.04 2.58 -5.34
CA VAL A 127 -30.09 1.62 -4.75
C VAL A 127 -30.81 0.38 -4.25
N LEU A 128 -31.95 0.52 -3.53
CA LEU A 128 -32.75 -0.62 -3.08
C LEU A 128 -33.18 -1.49 -4.26
N LYS A 129 -33.73 -0.89 -5.32
CA LYS A 129 -34.17 -1.60 -6.54
C LYS A 129 -33.00 -2.32 -7.23
N SER A 130 -31.83 -1.70 -7.29
CA SER A 130 -30.63 -2.32 -7.89
C SER A 130 -30.12 -3.55 -7.12
N HIS A 131 -30.49 -3.66 -5.84
CA HIS A 131 -30.18 -4.80 -4.98
C HIS A 131 -31.35 -5.77 -4.76
N GLY A 132 -32.37 -5.71 -5.61
CA GLY A 132 -33.50 -6.65 -5.58
C GLY A 132 -34.61 -6.34 -4.58
N TYR A 133 -34.59 -5.18 -3.96
CA TYR A 133 -35.68 -4.68 -3.11
C TYR A 133 -36.58 -3.77 -3.94
N PHE A 134 -37.36 -4.34 -4.86
CA PHE A 134 -38.13 -3.56 -5.86
C PHE A 134 -39.23 -2.70 -5.24
N HIS A 135 -39.76 -3.09 -4.09
CA HIS A 135 -40.80 -2.38 -3.36
C HIS A 135 -40.25 -1.55 -2.19
N GLY A 136 -38.92 -1.43 -2.10
CA GLY A 136 -38.30 -0.62 -1.08
C GLY A 136 -38.68 0.87 -1.20
N ASN A 137 -38.91 1.49 -0.04
CA ASN A 137 -39.35 2.89 0.05
C ASN A 137 -38.50 3.65 1.08
N VAL A 138 -38.24 4.92 0.81
CA VAL A 138 -37.44 5.77 1.69
C VAL A 138 -38.19 7.07 2.00
N THR A 139 -38.58 7.22 3.25
CA THR A 139 -39.22 8.44 3.73
C THR A 139 -38.27 9.30 4.54
N PHE A 140 -38.50 10.62 4.53
CA PHE A 140 -37.67 11.55 5.28
C PHE A 140 -38.49 12.54 6.07
N GLN A 141 -37.90 13.08 7.14
CA GLN A 141 -38.48 14.12 7.97
C GLN A 141 -37.40 15.13 8.41
N ALA A 142 -37.66 16.41 8.17
CA ALA A 142 -36.84 17.48 8.73
C ALA A 142 -37.25 17.72 10.20
N ILE A 143 -36.29 17.58 11.11
CA ILE A 143 -36.49 17.73 12.56
C ILE A 143 -35.88 19.05 12.99
N THR A 144 -36.73 20.07 13.13
CA THR A 144 -36.33 21.40 13.58
C THR A 144 -35.73 21.32 14.99
N GLN A 145 -34.61 22.00 15.19
CA GLN A 145 -33.91 22.04 16.47
C GLN A 145 -34.47 23.20 17.34
N ARG A 146 -33.94 23.34 18.56
CA ARG A 146 -34.30 24.47 19.46
C ARG A 146 -34.19 25.84 18.78
N ASN A 147 -33.25 26.02 17.85
CA ASN A 147 -33.17 27.17 16.99
C ASN A 147 -33.94 26.84 15.67
N PRO A 148 -35.04 27.57 15.32
CA PRO A 148 -35.88 27.26 14.17
C PRO A 148 -35.15 27.35 12.82
N LYS A 149 -34.03 28.12 12.74
CA LYS A 149 -33.16 28.19 11.56
C LYS A 149 -32.20 26.98 11.45
N LYS A 150 -32.34 25.95 12.29
CA LYS A 150 -31.51 24.71 12.25
C LYS A 150 -32.39 23.48 12.24
N ALA A 151 -32.08 22.52 11.35
CA ALA A 151 -32.75 21.26 11.33
C ALA A 151 -31.79 20.06 11.16
N LYS A 152 -32.14 18.93 11.76
CA LYS A 152 -31.61 17.61 11.45
C LYS A 152 -32.51 16.92 10.45
N LEU A 153 -31.97 15.94 9.75
CA LEU A 153 -32.70 15.13 8.81
C LEU A 153 -32.78 13.70 9.31
N GLY A 154 -33.98 13.13 9.38
CA GLY A 154 -34.22 11.73 9.71
C GLY A 154 -34.71 11.00 8.48
N TYR A 155 -34.24 9.76 8.28
CA TYR A 155 -34.73 8.85 7.25
C TYR A 155 -35.27 7.57 7.89
N VAL A 156 -36.33 7.05 7.28
CA VAL A 156 -36.83 5.71 7.52
C VAL A 156 -36.79 4.96 6.20
N VAL A 157 -36.10 3.83 6.19
CA VAL A 157 -35.87 2.99 5.00
C VAL A 157 -36.64 1.68 5.24
N ASP A 158 -37.71 1.49 4.53
CA ASP A 158 -38.39 0.22 4.40
C ASP A 158 -37.77 -0.55 3.24
N MET A 159 -37.09 -1.65 3.53
CA MET A 159 -36.38 -2.45 2.49
C MET A 159 -37.38 -3.23 1.63
N GLY A 160 -38.55 -3.60 2.18
CA GLY A 160 -39.46 -4.49 1.51
C GLY A 160 -38.91 -5.92 1.36
N HIS A 161 -39.52 -6.70 0.48
CA HIS A 161 -39.12 -8.10 0.22
C HIS A 161 -37.92 -8.17 -0.75
N LEU A 162 -36.99 -9.08 -0.44
CA LEU A 162 -35.82 -9.34 -1.31
C LEU A 162 -36.20 -10.35 -2.41
N PHE A 163 -36.04 -9.94 -3.66
CA PHE A 163 -36.26 -10.81 -4.81
C PHE A 163 -34.97 -11.60 -5.13
N THR A 164 -35.15 -12.91 -5.42
CA THR A 164 -34.07 -13.83 -5.77
C THR A 164 -34.29 -14.41 -7.17
N LEU A 165 -33.21 -14.85 -7.82
CA LEU A 165 -33.23 -15.42 -9.16
C LEU A 165 -33.84 -16.84 -9.11
N ASP A 166 -34.92 -17.08 -9.88
CA ASP A 166 -35.56 -18.41 -10.00
C ASP A 166 -35.02 -19.22 -11.18
N SER A 167 -34.96 -18.60 -12.36
CA SER A 167 -34.42 -19.22 -13.57
C SER A 167 -33.62 -18.23 -14.39
N ILE A 168 -32.62 -18.75 -15.10
CA ILE A 168 -31.75 -17.96 -15.98
C ILE A 168 -31.62 -18.74 -17.28
N SER A 169 -32.08 -18.16 -18.39
CA SER A 169 -31.89 -18.70 -19.74
C SER A 169 -30.98 -17.82 -20.58
N TYR A 170 -30.25 -18.43 -21.52
CA TYR A 170 -29.37 -17.77 -22.49
C TYR A 170 -29.90 -18.09 -23.87
N ASP A 171 -30.48 -17.12 -24.55
CA ASP A 171 -31.23 -17.32 -25.79
C ASP A 171 -30.76 -16.37 -26.90
N ASN A 172 -31.14 -16.72 -28.14
CA ASN A 172 -30.91 -15.93 -29.37
C ASN A 172 -29.41 -15.70 -29.72
N PHE A 173 -28.52 -16.61 -29.29
CA PHE A 173 -27.13 -16.57 -29.71
C PHE A 173 -26.93 -17.47 -30.96
N PRO A 174 -26.10 -17.06 -31.95
CA PRO A 174 -25.67 -17.94 -33.05
C PRO A 174 -25.01 -19.22 -32.53
N ALA A 175 -25.14 -20.32 -33.27
CA ALA A 175 -24.69 -21.65 -32.82
C ALA A 175 -23.22 -21.68 -32.33
N SER A 176 -22.31 -20.94 -32.97
CA SER A 176 -20.90 -20.85 -32.55
C SER A 176 -20.71 -20.11 -31.21
N ALA A 177 -21.50 -19.07 -30.97
CA ALA A 177 -21.46 -18.28 -29.72
C ALA A 177 -22.19 -19.03 -28.60
N ASP A 178 -23.32 -19.69 -28.90
CA ASP A 178 -24.06 -20.51 -27.92
C ASP A 178 -23.22 -21.69 -27.42
N SER A 179 -22.55 -22.41 -28.33
CA SER A 179 -21.62 -23.49 -27.95
C SER A 179 -20.51 -22.99 -26.99
N LEU A 180 -19.95 -21.81 -27.29
CA LEU A 180 -18.93 -21.20 -26.42
C LEU A 180 -19.48 -20.81 -25.08
N LEU A 181 -20.69 -20.25 -24.99
CA LEU A 181 -21.37 -19.91 -23.73
C LEU A 181 -21.61 -21.15 -22.89
N ARG A 182 -22.20 -22.22 -23.48
CA ARG A 182 -22.50 -23.46 -22.76
C ARG A 182 -21.26 -24.13 -22.21
N ALA A 183 -20.15 -24.12 -22.96
CA ALA A 183 -18.88 -24.68 -22.53
C ALA A 183 -18.29 -23.93 -21.29
N ASN A 184 -18.68 -22.67 -21.07
CA ASN A 184 -18.14 -21.82 -20.01
C ASN A 184 -19.21 -21.38 -18.98
N MET A 185 -20.31 -22.13 -18.85
CA MET A 185 -21.39 -21.82 -17.90
C MET A 185 -20.97 -21.98 -16.42
N ALA A 186 -19.97 -22.78 -16.13
CA ALA A 186 -19.45 -22.96 -14.78
C ALA A 186 -18.95 -21.63 -14.16
N ASP A 187 -18.46 -20.72 -15.01
CA ASP A 187 -17.90 -19.41 -14.60
C ASP A 187 -18.97 -18.30 -14.51
N ALA A 188 -20.26 -18.61 -14.73
CA ALA A 188 -21.35 -17.64 -14.67
C ALA A 188 -21.39 -16.92 -13.33
N LYS A 189 -21.57 -15.60 -13.40
CA LYS A 189 -21.59 -14.71 -12.22
C LYS A 189 -22.94 -14.65 -11.54
N ILE A 190 -23.97 -15.17 -12.18
CA ILE A 190 -25.35 -15.23 -11.68
C ILE A 190 -25.79 -16.69 -11.64
N LYS A 191 -26.43 -17.07 -10.53
CA LYS A 191 -26.89 -18.45 -10.31
C LYS A 191 -28.32 -18.46 -9.77
N ARG A 192 -29.03 -19.55 -9.98
CA ARG A 192 -30.35 -19.74 -9.36
C ARG A 192 -30.24 -19.65 -7.84
N GLY A 193 -31.13 -18.89 -7.23
CA GLY A 193 -31.19 -18.66 -5.80
C GLY A 193 -30.37 -17.45 -5.30
N ASP A 194 -29.52 -16.86 -6.15
CA ASP A 194 -28.81 -15.64 -5.81
C ASP A 194 -29.81 -14.46 -5.67
N PRO A 195 -29.55 -13.48 -4.81
CA PRO A 195 -30.27 -12.21 -4.80
C PRO A 195 -30.20 -11.53 -6.15
N PHE A 196 -31.29 -10.88 -6.57
CA PHE A 196 -31.23 -10.02 -7.75
C PHE A 196 -30.29 -8.84 -7.44
N GLU A 197 -29.27 -8.67 -8.26
CA GLU A 197 -28.28 -7.59 -8.10
C GLU A 197 -27.80 -7.10 -9.48
N VAL A 198 -28.04 -5.83 -9.77
CA VAL A 198 -27.66 -5.24 -11.08
C VAL A 198 -26.16 -5.34 -11.32
N SER A 199 -25.36 -5.21 -10.27
CA SER A 199 -23.89 -5.35 -10.38
C SER A 199 -23.46 -6.75 -10.82
N ALA A 200 -24.16 -7.80 -10.38
CA ALA A 200 -23.93 -9.18 -10.79
C ALA A 200 -24.35 -9.43 -12.25
N LEU A 201 -25.47 -8.82 -12.67
CA LEU A 201 -25.92 -8.86 -14.07
C LEU A 201 -24.91 -8.18 -15.00
N ASP A 202 -24.38 -7.01 -14.63
CA ASP A 202 -23.34 -6.32 -15.39
C ASP A 202 -22.02 -7.10 -15.40
N ALA A 203 -21.67 -7.76 -14.30
CA ALA A 203 -20.50 -8.63 -14.26
C ALA A 203 -20.63 -9.82 -15.22
N GLU A 204 -21.83 -10.40 -15.34
CA GLU A 204 -22.11 -11.47 -16.29
C GLU A 204 -22.04 -10.97 -17.75
N ARG A 205 -22.61 -9.80 -18.06
CA ARG A 205 -22.50 -9.17 -19.39
C ARG A 205 -21.03 -8.96 -19.78
N LYS A 206 -20.22 -8.46 -18.83
CA LYS A 206 -18.77 -8.27 -19.02
C LYS A 206 -18.04 -9.60 -19.21
N ARG A 207 -18.41 -10.65 -18.42
CA ARG A 207 -17.83 -11.99 -18.57
C ARG A 207 -18.09 -12.54 -19.98
N VAL A 208 -19.34 -12.50 -20.44
CA VAL A 208 -19.73 -12.96 -21.78
C VAL A 208 -19.03 -12.16 -22.87
N SER A 209 -18.95 -10.83 -22.71
CA SER A 209 -18.22 -9.98 -23.65
C SER A 209 -16.73 -10.34 -23.72
N ASN A 210 -16.08 -10.54 -22.57
CA ASN A 210 -14.68 -10.95 -22.54
C ASN A 210 -14.48 -12.34 -23.16
N LEU A 211 -15.38 -13.30 -22.85
CA LEU A 211 -15.35 -14.63 -23.44
C LEU A 211 -15.41 -14.57 -24.97
N PHE A 212 -16.34 -13.81 -25.54
CA PHE A 212 -16.46 -13.64 -26.98
C PHE A 212 -15.25 -12.92 -27.56
N ARG A 213 -14.82 -11.81 -26.99
CA ARG A 213 -13.66 -11.05 -27.48
C ARG A 213 -12.35 -11.84 -27.38
N ASN A 214 -12.22 -12.76 -26.44
CA ASN A 214 -11.10 -13.70 -26.41
C ASN A 214 -11.13 -14.76 -27.53
N ASN A 215 -12.28 -14.96 -28.12
CA ASN A 215 -12.50 -15.93 -29.22
C ASN A 215 -12.75 -15.24 -30.58
N GLY A 216 -12.20 -14.03 -30.74
CA GLY A 216 -12.16 -13.35 -32.02
C GLY A 216 -13.27 -12.34 -32.29
N TYR A 217 -14.29 -12.23 -31.45
CA TYR A 217 -15.40 -11.31 -31.64
C TYR A 217 -15.03 -9.87 -31.20
N TYR A 218 -14.12 -9.24 -31.93
CA TYR A 218 -13.52 -7.95 -31.55
C TYR A 218 -14.54 -6.85 -31.25
N TYR A 219 -15.57 -6.69 -32.10
CA TYR A 219 -16.58 -5.63 -31.95
C TYR A 219 -17.67 -5.95 -30.95
N TYR A 220 -17.66 -7.13 -30.33
CA TYR A 220 -18.66 -7.44 -29.32
C TYR A 220 -18.47 -6.59 -28.06
N GLN A 221 -19.54 -5.98 -27.59
CA GLN A 221 -19.56 -5.13 -26.39
C GLN A 221 -20.57 -5.67 -25.38
N PRO A 222 -20.39 -5.37 -24.06
CA PRO A 222 -21.35 -5.79 -23.03
C PRO A 222 -22.78 -5.35 -23.31
N ASP A 223 -22.97 -4.18 -23.93
CA ASP A 223 -24.28 -3.59 -24.21
C ASP A 223 -25.04 -4.25 -25.37
N TYR A 224 -24.39 -5.18 -26.09
CA TYR A 224 -25.04 -6.00 -27.07
C TYR A 224 -25.79 -7.22 -26.52
N ALA A 225 -25.76 -7.37 -25.19
CA ALA A 225 -26.62 -8.31 -24.47
C ALA A 225 -27.57 -7.55 -23.56
N SER A 226 -28.82 -7.99 -23.53
CA SER A 226 -29.87 -7.44 -22.68
C SER A 226 -30.46 -8.53 -21.78
N TYR A 227 -31.12 -8.09 -20.72
CA TYR A 227 -31.91 -8.95 -19.84
C TYR A 227 -33.38 -8.63 -20.03
N LEU A 228 -34.19 -9.67 -20.19
CA LEU A 228 -35.62 -9.61 -19.91
C LEU A 228 -35.83 -10.23 -18.54
N ALA A 229 -36.52 -9.52 -17.66
CA ALA A 229 -36.81 -9.94 -16.30
C ALA A 229 -38.30 -10.02 -16.09
N ASP A 230 -38.80 -11.17 -15.67
CA ASP A 230 -40.17 -11.35 -15.23
C ASP A 230 -40.19 -11.49 -13.70
N THR A 231 -40.97 -10.63 -13.05
CA THR A 231 -41.16 -10.58 -11.59
C THR A 231 -42.57 -10.93 -11.14
N LEU A 232 -43.45 -11.29 -12.09
CA LEU A 232 -44.85 -11.51 -11.86
C LEU A 232 -45.24 -13.01 -11.78
N LEU A 233 -44.57 -13.84 -12.58
CA LEU A 233 -44.88 -15.27 -12.68
C LEU A 233 -44.70 -16.05 -11.37
N VAL A 234 -43.64 -15.71 -10.62
CA VAL A 234 -43.38 -16.36 -9.31
C VAL A 234 -43.22 -15.28 -8.26
N PRO A 235 -44.08 -15.22 -7.25
CA PRO A 235 -44.01 -14.20 -6.23
C PRO A 235 -42.68 -14.18 -5.48
N GLY A 236 -42.08 -12.98 -5.37
CA GLY A 236 -40.80 -12.78 -4.68
C GLY A 236 -39.55 -13.30 -5.44
N LYS A 237 -39.71 -13.71 -6.71
CA LYS A 237 -38.61 -14.22 -7.53
C LYS A 237 -38.56 -13.55 -8.88
N VAL A 238 -37.38 -13.64 -9.54
CA VAL A 238 -37.14 -13.08 -10.84
C VAL A 238 -36.72 -14.20 -11.80
N GLN A 239 -37.42 -14.31 -12.92
CA GLN A 239 -36.99 -15.13 -14.05
C GLN A 239 -36.23 -14.24 -15.02
N LEU A 240 -34.99 -14.61 -15.36
CA LEU A 240 -34.11 -13.85 -16.25
C LEU A 240 -33.91 -14.57 -17.58
N LYS A 241 -34.05 -13.82 -18.65
CA LYS A 241 -33.64 -14.22 -19.99
C LYS A 241 -32.51 -13.32 -20.46
N PHE A 242 -31.31 -13.88 -20.62
CA PHE A 242 -30.15 -13.20 -21.19
C PHE A 242 -30.13 -13.42 -22.70
N GLN A 243 -30.22 -12.37 -23.49
CA GLN A 243 -30.32 -12.44 -24.93
C GLN A 243 -29.56 -11.33 -25.62
N LEU A 244 -29.30 -11.50 -26.93
CA LEU A 244 -28.74 -10.45 -27.79
C LEU A 244 -29.73 -9.29 -27.91
N ALA A 245 -29.21 -8.06 -27.97
CA ALA A 245 -30.00 -6.86 -28.22
C ALA A 245 -30.34 -6.79 -29.74
N ASP A 246 -31.57 -6.39 -30.07
CA ASP A 246 -32.10 -6.33 -31.43
C ASP A 246 -31.31 -5.37 -32.34
N SER A 247 -30.64 -4.35 -31.79
CA SER A 247 -29.91 -3.31 -32.51
C SER A 247 -28.41 -3.58 -32.68
N MET A 248 -27.96 -4.83 -32.51
CA MET A 248 -26.55 -5.19 -32.60
C MET A 248 -26.04 -5.19 -34.07
N PRO A 249 -24.88 -4.59 -34.38
CA PRO A 249 -24.26 -4.65 -35.70
C PRO A 249 -23.86 -6.07 -36.08
N SER A 250 -24.12 -6.50 -37.33
CA SER A 250 -23.79 -7.84 -37.83
C SER A 250 -22.32 -8.21 -37.65
N ARG A 251 -21.40 -7.21 -37.80
CA ARG A 251 -19.95 -7.39 -37.58
C ARG A 251 -19.56 -7.74 -36.15
N ALA A 252 -20.44 -7.56 -35.17
CA ALA A 252 -20.15 -7.85 -33.75
C ALA A 252 -20.04 -9.37 -33.53
N LEU A 253 -20.69 -10.20 -34.35
CA LEU A 253 -20.66 -11.66 -34.27
C LEU A 253 -19.74 -12.28 -35.31
N HIS A 254 -18.90 -11.50 -36.01
CA HIS A 254 -17.83 -12.00 -36.86
C HIS A 254 -16.55 -12.22 -36.08
N LYS A 255 -15.80 -13.27 -36.44
CA LYS A 255 -14.46 -13.53 -35.89
C LYS A 255 -13.44 -12.73 -36.68
N TRP A 256 -12.57 -12.04 -35.99
CA TRP A 256 -11.55 -11.15 -36.53
C TRP A 256 -10.15 -11.69 -36.29
N TYR A 257 -9.30 -11.59 -37.29
CA TYR A 257 -7.88 -11.97 -37.27
C TYR A 257 -7.02 -10.71 -37.27
N ILE A 258 -5.84 -10.81 -36.65
CA ILE A 258 -4.87 -9.72 -36.69
C ILE A 258 -4.17 -9.70 -38.03
N GLY A 259 -4.19 -8.56 -38.70
CA GLY A 259 -3.52 -8.31 -39.97
C GLY A 259 -2.10 -7.76 -39.79
N ASN A 260 -1.79 -6.69 -40.53
CA ASN A 260 -0.51 -6.01 -40.42
C ASN A 260 -0.42 -5.25 -39.07
N ILE A 261 0.79 -5.18 -38.57
CA ILE A 261 1.07 -4.40 -37.33
C ILE A 261 2.04 -3.29 -37.69
N ASP A 262 1.59 -2.04 -37.54
CA ASP A 262 2.34 -0.82 -37.76
C ASP A 262 2.62 -0.14 -36.42
N MET A 263 3.86 -0.14 -35.99
CA MET A 263 4.30 0.49 -34.76
C MET A 263 4.86 1.88 -35.04
N ARG A 264 4.34 2.90 -34.36
CA ARG A 264 4.76 4.29 -34.51
C ARG A 264 5.43 4.77 -33.25
N LEU A 265 6.71 5.12 -33.35
CA LEU A 265 7.55 5.60 -32.25
C LEU A 265 7.70 7.13 -32.32
N GLN A 266 6.97 7.86 -31.49
CA GLN A 266 6.87 9.31 -31.51
C GLN A 266 7.43 9.92 -30.22
N ARG A 267 8.11 11.06 -30.33
CA ARG A 267 8.49 11.89 -29.18
C ARG A 267 7.52 13.05 -28.95
N GLN A 268 6.89 13.50 -30.02
CA GLN A 268 5.83 14.52 -30.01
C GLN A 268 4.66 14.03 -30.87
N PHE A 269 3.47 14.42 -30.54
CA PHE A 269 2.24 13.97 -31.18
C PHE A 269 2.22 14.15 -32.72
N PHE A 270 2.90 15.19 -33.21
CA PHE A 270 2.93 15.58 -34.62
C PHE A 270 4.27 15.29 -35.29
N ASP A 271 5.08 14.38 -34.76
CA ASP A 271 6.35 14.00 -35.40
C ASP A 271 6.11 13.38 -36.78
N SER A 272 6.80 13.91 -37.78
CA SER A 272 6.88 13.27 -39.10
C SER A 272 7.81 12.06 -39.04
N LEU A 273 7.25 10.86 -39.25
CA LEU A 273 7.98 9.58 -39.20
C LEU A 273 8.54 9.28 -40.60
N ASN A 274 9.81 9.63 -40.81
CA ASN A 274 10.44 9.60 -42.17
C ASN A 274 11.12 8.28 -42.46
N ASN A 275 11.28 7.39 -41.48
CA ASN A 275 12.01 6.13 -41.65
C ASN A 275 11.19 4.94 -41.16
N THR A 276 11.40 3.82 -41.79
CA THR A 276 10.74 2.56 -41.47
C THR A 276 11.74 1.43 -41.38
N ILE A 277 11.49 0.48 -40.48
CA ILE A 277 12.21 -0.80 -40.39
C ILE A 277 11.18 -1.92 -40.26
N GLN A 278 11.35 -2.99 -41.03
CA GLN A 278 10.55 -4.19 -40.91
C GLN A 278 11.25 -5.22 -40.02
N THR A 279 10.56 -5.70 -38.99
CA THR A 279 11.10 -6.66 -38.03
C THR A 279 10.01 -7.63 -37.58
N HIS A 280 10.20 -8.93 -37.74
CA HIS A 280 9.27 -9.99 -37.32
C HIS A 280 7.80 -9.77 -37.79
N LYS A 281 7.60 -9.37 -39.03
CA LYS A 281 6.29 -9.05 -39.61
C LYS A 281 5.59 -7.82 -38.99
N VAL A 282 6.35 -6.95 -38.35
CA VAL A 282 5.89 -5.66 -37.81
C VAL A 282 6.67 -4.55 -38.50
N THR A 283 5.96 -3.54 -38.96
CA THR A 283 6.57 -2.33 -39.56
C THR A 283 6.72 -1.29 -38.48
N VAL A 284 7.93 -0.80 -38.26
CA VAL A 284 8.23 0.21 -37.25
C VAL A 284 8.54 1.53 -37.90
N HIS A 285 7.74 2.55 -37.62
CA HIS A 285 7.90 3.92 -38.14
C HIS A 285 8.54 4.80 -37.06
N PHE A 286 9.54 5.58 -37.42
CA PHE A 286 10.25 6.48 -36.49
C PHE A 286 10.84 7.70 -37.19
N LYS A 287 11.22 8.71 -36.38
CA LYS A 287 11.91 9.92 -36.82
C LYS A 287 13.41 9.78 -36.59
N GLY A 288 14.24 10.13 -37.60
CA GLY A 288 15.70 10.20 -37.50
C GLY A 288 16.43 8.96 -38.01
N LYS A 289 17.75 8.99 -38.06
CA LYS A 289 18.60 7.95 -38.67
C LYS A 289 18.62 6.60 -37.93
N ARG A 290 18.28 6.57 -36.64
CA ARG A 290 18.28 5.36 -35.82
C ARG A 290 17.04 5.32 -34.95
N THR A 291 16.51 4.12 -34.73
CA THR A 291 15.36 3.91 -33.83
C THR A 291 15.64 4.50 -32.44
N PRO A 292 14.67 5.18 -31.82
CA PRO A 292 14.82 5.73 -30.49
C PRO A 292 14.92 4.64 -29.40
N ILE A 293 14.37 3.46 -29.67
CA ILE A 293 14.44 2.24 -28.85
C ILE A 293 14.64 1.04 -29.76
N ARG A 294 15.25 -0.03 -29.27
CA ARG A 294 15.31 -1.31 -29.99
C ARG A 294 13.92 -1.89 -30.13
N PRO A 295 13.40 -2.18 -31.32
CA PRO A 295 12.04 -2.69 -31.50
C PRO A 295 11.73 -3.97 -30.72
N SER A 296 12.75 -4.82 -30.50
CA SER A 296 12.65 -6.05 -29.71
C SER A 296 12.15 -5.84 -28.26
N VAL A 297 12.36 -4.65 -27.70
CA VAL A 297 11.88 -4.31 -26.33
C VAL A 297 10.35 -4.29 -26.30
N ILE A 298 9.73 -3.69 -27.31
CA ILE A 298 8.26 -3.59 -27.40
C ILE A 298 7.67 -4.90 -27.93
N LEU A 299 8.31 -5.49 -28.95
CA LEU A 299 7.82 -6.73 -29.58
C LEU A 299 7.83 -7.94 -28.65
N ARG A 300 8.69 -7.98 -27.64
CA ARG A 300 8.69 -8.99 -26.61
C ARG A 300 7.38 -8.96 -25.80
N ASP A 301 6.91 -7.76 -25.49
CA ASP A 301 5.75 -7.52 -24.66
C ASP A 301 4.43 -7.49 -25.46
N LEU A 302 4.51 -7.35 -26.77
CA LEU A 302 3.37 -7.46 -27.69
C LEU A 302 3.02 -8.94 -27.92
N LYS A 303 1.84 -9.39 -27.43
CA LYS A 303 1.36 -10.77 -27.52
C LYS A 303 0.49 -11.04 -28.76
N LEU A 304 0.01 -9.98 -29.41
CA LEU A 304 -0.72 -10.07 -30.66
C LEU A 304 0.25 -10.39 -31.81
N ARG A 305 -0.12 -11.32 -32.65
CA ARG A 305 0.70 -11.74 -33.79
C ARG A 305 -0.13 -11.68 -35.09
N PRO A 306 0.47 -11.32 -36.25
CA PRO A 306 -0.18 -11.36 -37.51
C PRO A 306 -0.72 -12.78 -37.85
N ASN A 307 -1.91 -12.84 -38.45
CA ASN A 307 -2.65 -14.03 -38.83
C ASN A 307 -3.16 -14.89 -37.65
N GLU A 308 -3.11 -14.39 -36.42
CA GLU A 308 -3.76 -15.02 -35.27
C GLU A 308 -5.15 -14.43 -35.04
N LEU A 309 -6.04 -15.25 -34.45
CA LEU A 309 -7.35 -14.82 -34.04
C LEU A 309 -7.20 -13.72 -32.95
N PHE A 310 -7.99 -12.65 -33.05
CA PHE A 310 -7.99 -11.60 -32.03
C PHE A 310 -8.32 -12.20 -30.66
N SER A 311 -7.58 -11.79 -29.64
CA SER A 311 -7.84 -12.14 -28.24
C SER A 311 -7.73 -10.90 -27.37
N TYR A 312 -8.78 -10.62 -26.62
CA TYR A 312 -8.85 -9.48 -25.71
C TYR A 312 -7.82 -9.59 -24.57
N ASP A 313 -7.62 -10.80 -24.03
CA ASP A 313 -6.61 -11.02 -22.96
C ASP A 313 -5.19 -10.76 -23.48
N LYS A 314 -4.86 -11.22 -24.69
CA LYS A 314 -3.56 -10.90 -25.33
C LYS A 314 -3.39 -9.39 -25.56
N TYR A 315 -4.46 -8.70 -25.93
CA TYR A 315 -4.46 -7.23 -26.08
C TYR A 315 -4.21 -6.55 -24.74
N ILE A 316 -4.96 -6.89 -23.68
CA ILE A 316 -4.81 -6.32 -22.35
C ILE A 316 -3.42 -6.62 -21.75
N GLU A 317 -2.94 -7.87 -21.91
CA GLU A 317 -1.59 -8.24 -21.47
C GLU A 317 -0.52 -7.40 -22.18
N SER A 318 -0.64 -7.22 -23.52
CA SER A 318 0.28 -6.39 -24.29
C SER A 318 0.25 -4.93 -23.84
N SER A 319 -0.95 -4.38 -23.68
CA SER A 319 -1.16 -3.01 -23.25
C SER A 319 -0.56 -2.76 -21.85
N ASN A 320 -0.85 -3.64 -20.90
CA ASN A 320 -0.34 -3.53 -19.52
C ASN A 320 1.19 -3.64 -19.47
N LYS A 321 1.79 -4.58 -20.21
CA LYS A 321 3.24 -4.78 -20.22
C LYS A 321 3.96 -3.62 -20.90
N ILE A 322 3.48 -3.15 -22.05
CA ILE A 322 4.12 -2.03 -22.77
C ILE A 322 3.98 -0.71 -21.99
N THR A 323 2.79 -0.44 -21.44
CA THR A 323 2.56 0.76 -20.62
C THR A 323 3.33 0.69 -19.30
N GLY A 324 3.34 -0.49 -18.66
CA GLY A 324 4.01 -0.73 -17.38
C GLY A 324 5.52 -0.57 -17.40
N ASN A 325 6.16 -0.58 -18.60
CA ASN A 325 7.60 -0.33 -18.75
C ASN A 325 8.01 1.12 -18.40
N GLY A 326 7.05 2.05 -18.22
CA GLY A 326 7.33 3.45 -17.86
C GLY A 326 8.13 4.26 -18.88
N LEU A 327 8.18 3.78 -20.14
CA LEU A 327 8.91 4.42 -21.24
C LEU A 327 8.04 5.39 -22.03
N PHE A 328 6.73 5.15 -22.02
CA PHE A 328 5.76 5.86 -22.82
C PHE A 328 4.77 6.60 -21.93
N SER A 329 4.49 7.85 -22.27
CA SER A 329 3.40 8.63 -21.67
C SER A 329 2.03 8.20 -22.20
N MET A 330 2.00 7.64 -23.42
CA MET A 330 0.79 7.14 -24.05
C MET A 330 1.13 5.96 -24.96
N VAL A 331 0.30 4.91 -24.85
CA VAL A 331 0.32 3.74 -25.76
C VAL A 331 -1.11 3.54 -26.23
N ASP A 332 -1.32 3.65 -27.53
CA ASP A 332 -2.64 3.56 -28.16
C ASP A 332 -2.66 2.47 -29.22
N PHE A 333 -3.62 1.56 -29.05
CA PHE A 333 -3.84 0.42 -29.96
C PHE A 333 -5.06 0.71 -30.83
N GLN A 334 -4.85 1.09 -32.06
CA GLN A 334 -5.90 1.35 -33.04
C GLN A 334 -6.06 0.15 -33.99
N PHE A 335 -7.21 -0.50 -33.91
CA PHE A 335 -7.57 -1.60 -34.81
C PHE A 335 -8.50 -1.07 -35.88
N THR A 336 -8.13 -1.27 -37.13
CA THR A 336 -8.92 -0.86 -38.29
C THR A 336 -9.15 -2.03 -39.22
N PRO A 337 -10.38 -2.27 -39.74
CA PRO A 337 -10.59 -3.25 -40.77
C PRO A 337 -9.67 -2.98 -41.96
N ARG A 338 -9.13 -4.06 -42.54
CA ARG A 338 -8.20 -3.94 -43.67
C ARG A 338 -8.87 -3.33 -44.90
N ASP A 339 -10.12 -3.69 -45.14
CA ASP A 339 -10.96 -3.12 -46.20
C ASP A 339 -12.37 -2.85 -45.70
N SER A 340 -13.19 -2.18 -46.51
CA SER A 340 -14.56 -1.80 -46.17
C SER A 340 -15.61 -2.84 -46.59
N SER A 341 -15.19 -4.02 -47.04
CA SER A 341 -16.13 -5.06 -47.46
C SER A 341 -16.85 -5.70 -46.28
N GLU A 342 -18.06 -6.18 -46.47
CA GLU A 342 -18.82 -6.92 -45.46
C GLU A 342 -18.16 -8.26 -45.08
N HIS A 343 -17.31 -8.78 -45.94
CA HIS A 343 -16.59 -10.06 -45.75
C HIS A 343 -15.20 -9.88 -45.12
N CYS A 344 -14.82 -8.63 -44.79
CA CYS A 344 -13.54 -8.36 -44.10
C CYS A 344 -13.52 -9.00 -42.71
N ASP A 345 -12.55 -9.89 -42.50
CA ASP A 345 -12.31 -10.58 -41.24
C ASP A 345 -10.97 -10.18 -40.56
N THR A 346 -10.26 -9.24 -41.17
CA THR A 346 -8.89 -8.91 -40.78
C THR A 346 -8.80 -7.48 -40.25
N LEU A 347 -8.17 -7.33 -39.06
CA LEU A 347 -7.90 -6.06 -38.38
C LEU A 347 -6.42 -5.73 -38.47
N ASP A 348 -6.08 -4.63 -39.13
CA ASP A 348 -4.75 -4.06 -39.12
C ASP A 348 -4.58 -3.22 -37.82
N LEU A 349 -3.45 -3.43 -37.11
CA LEU A 349 -3.15 -2.78 -35.85
C LEU A 349 -2.16 -1.64 -36.06
N LYS A 350 -2.54 -0.44 -35.70
CA LYS A 350 -1.62 0.70 -35.49
C LYS A 350 -1.33 0.87 -34.01
N LEU A 351 -0.07 0.64 -33.63
CA LEU A 351 0.40 0.81 -32.26
C LEU A 351 1.15 2.15 -32.15
N ASN A 352 0.50 3.16 -31.59
CA ASN A 352 1.09 4.47 -31.39
C ASN A 352 1.75 4.54 -30.02
N CYS A 353 3.06 4.70 -29.98
CA CYS A 353 3.87 4.81 -28.76
C CYS A 353 4.46 6.21 -28.66
N LEU A 354 3.96 7.02 -27.73
CA LEU A 354 4.49 8.35 -27.44
C LEU A 354 5.44 8.26 -26.24
N PHE A 355 6.71 8.56 -26.44
CA PHE A 355 7.70 8.53 -25.37
C PHE A 355 7.40 9.56 -24.28
N ASP A 356 7.61 9.17 -23.04
CA ASP A 356 7.63 10.08 -21.91
C ASP A 356 8.93 10.90 -21.88
N LYS A 357 9.00 11.89 -21.00
CA LYS A 357 10.20 12.70 -20.79
C LYS A 357 11.40 11.80 -20.48
N PRO A 358 12.52 11.95 -21.22
CA PRO A 358 13.68 11.06 -21.05
C PRO A 358 14.43 11.29 -19.74
N TYR A 359 14.25 12.44 -19.12
CA TYR A 359 14.91 12.85 -17.89
C TYR A 359 13.90 13.28 -16.84
N ASP A 360 14.13 12.86 -15.61
CA ASP A 360 13.43 13.31 -14.42
C ASP A 360 14.43 13.80 -13.41
N PHE A 361 14.13 14.92 -12.76
CA PHE A 361 14.88 15.44 -11.63
C PHE A 361 13.90 15.71 -10.50
N TYR A 362 14.21 15.22 -9.30
CA TYR A 362 13.39 15.45 -8.13
C TYR A 362 14.21 15.78 -6.90
N VAL A 363 13.64 16.57 -6.04
CA VAL A 363 14.14 16.87 -4.69
C VAL A 363 13.04 16.50 -3.71
N GLU A 364 13.36 15.57 -2.83
CA GLU A 364 12.49 15.16 -1.75
C GLU A 364 13.07 15.65 -0.43
N THR A 365 12.27 16.34 0.36
CA THR A 365 12.63 16.72 1.72
C THR A 365 11.73 15.96 2.68
N ASN A 366 12.33 15.37 3.70
CA ASN A 366 11.60 14.67 4.74
C ASN A 366 12.04 15.16 6.12
N TYR A 367 11.20 14.92 7.11
CA TYR A 367 11.52 15.14 8.51
C TYR A 367 11.22 13.84 9.26
N THR A 368 12.26 13.25 9.82
CA THR A 368 12.15 11.94 10.46
C THR A 368 12.16 12.13 11.98
N GLY A 369 11.16 11.55 12.64
CA GLY A 369 11.13 11.39 14.10
C GLY A 369 11.24 9.90 14.45
N ARG A 370 12.19 9.53 15.29
CA ARG A 370 12.37 8.15 15.75
C ARG A 370 11.94 8.00 17.20
N THR A 371 11.37 6.85 17.53
CA THR A 371 10.98 6.52 18.91
C THR A 371 12.17 6.48 19.89
N SER A 372 13.41 6.46 19.38
CA SER A 372 14.62 6.63 20.16
C SER A 372 14.88 8.07 20.65
N GLY A 373 13.94 9.00 20.42
CA GLY A 373 14.09 10.41 20.76
C GLY A 373 14.99 11.18 19.79
N ARG A 374 15.28 10.64 18.61
CA ARG A 374 16.01 11.32 17.55
C ARG A 374 15.06 11.86 16.53
N MET A 375 15.28 13.08 16.10
CA MET A 375 14.53 13.70 15.01
C MET A 375 15.42 14.60 14.17
N GLY A 376 15.02 14.82 12.93
CA GLY A 376 15.76 15.70 12.06
C GLY A 376 15.34 15.66 10.60
N PRO A 377 15.82 16.64 9.82
CA PRO A 377 15.55 16.74 8.40
C PRO A 377 16.40 15.75 7.58
N GLY A 378 15.83 15.31 6.46
CA GLY A 378 16.53 14.60 5.42
C GLY A 378 16.23 15.20 4.05
N ILE A 379 17.15 15.00 3.13
CA ILE A 379 17.02 15.41 1.73
C ILE A 379 17.46 14.27 0.82
N VAL A 380 16.71 14.07 -0.25
CA VAL A 380 17.12 13.20 -1.36
C VAL A 380 17.04 14.01 -2.65
N ILE A 381 18.11 13.97 -3.43
CA ILE A 381 18.19 14.57 -4.76
C ILE A 381 18.35 13.42 -5.74
N GLY A 382 17.39 13.26 -6.64
CA GLY A 382 17.37 12.17 -7.60
C GLY A 382 17.37 12.66 -9.04
N PHE A 383 18.09 11.93 -9.88
CA PHE A 383 18.11 12.09 -11.33
C PHE A 383 17.83 10.74 -11.98
N THR A 384 16.84 10.70 -12.86
CA THR A 384 16.46 9.51 -13.62
C THR A 384 16.63 9.77 -15.11
N LYS A 385 17.26 8.84 -15.81
CA LYS A 385 17.28 8.80 -17.27
C LYS A 385 16.60 7.55 -17.76
N ARG A 386 15.46 7.71 -18.44
CA ARG A 386 14.73 6.60 -19.07
C ARG A 386 15.34 6.25 -20.42
N ASN A 387 15.32 4.96 -20.77
CA ASN A 387 15.87 4.43 -22.01
C ASN A 387 17.33 4.79 -22.24
N ALA A 388 18.15 4.58 -21.21
CA ALA A 388 19.55 5.05 -21.15
C ALA A 388 20.41 4.57 -22.32
N PHE A 389 20.24 3.32 -22.78
CA PHE A 389 21.01 2.65 -23.82
C PHE A 389 20.14 2.07 -24.95
N LYS A 390 18.92 2.60 -25.13
CA LYS A 390 17.95 2.20 -26.14
C LYS A 390 17.36 0.78 -25.99
N GLY A 391 17.54 0.16 -24.84
CA GLY A 391 16.94 -1.14 -24.50
C GLY A 391 15.82 -1.01 -23.47
N GLY A 392 15.37 0.22 -23.18
CA GLY A 392 14.39 0.52 -22.16
C GLY A 392 14.97 0.61 -20.74
N GLU A 393 16.29 0.64 -20.62
CA GLU A 393 16.96 0.68 -19.33
C GLU A 393 16.68 2.01 -18.61
N LYS A 394 16.48 1.94 -17.30
CA LYS A 394 16.29 3.09 -16.41
C LYS A 394 17.56 3.27 -15.58
N LEU A 395 18.22 4.41 -15.75
CA LEU A 395 19.37 4.82 -14.95
C LEU A 395 18.88 5.81 -13.89
N ASP A 396 19.04 5.45 -12.61
CA ASP A 396 18.76 6.32 -11.48
C ASP A 396 20.04 6.66 -10.72
N ILE A 397 20.19 7.92 -10.36
CA ILE A 397 21.29 8.44 -9.54
C ILE A 397 20.66 9.22 -8.39
N ASN A 398 20.93 8.80 -7.15
CA ASN A 398 20.38 9.44 -5.97
C ASN A 398 21.49 9.88 -5.03
N LEU A 399 21.36 11.09 -4.50
CA LEU A 399 22.16 11.62 -3.40
C LEU A 399 21.25 11.84 -2.22
N LYS A 400 21.64 11.34 -1.05
CA LYS A 400 20.86 11.46 0.17
C LYS A 400 21.69 12.00 1.32
N GLY A 401 21.08 12.83 2.13
CA GLY A 401 21.66 13.35 3.36
C GLY A 401 20.60 13.47 4.44
N SER A 402 20.96 13.15 5.67
CA SER A 402 20.10 13.38 6.83
C SER A 402 20.92 13.87 8.01
N TYR A 403 20.28 14.65 8.84
CA TYR A 403 20.85 15.17 10.09
C TYR A 403 19.84 14.97 11.20
N GLU A 404 20.23 14.28 12.26
CA GLU A 404 19.37 13.97 13.39
C GLU A 404 19.99 14.52 14.67
N TRP A 405 19.16 15.13 15.50
CA TRP A 405 19.52 15.51 16.89
C TRP A 405 18.66 14.75 17.88
N GLN A 406 19.19 14.57 19.08
CA GLN A 406 18.46 13.90 20.15
C GLN A 406 17.58 14.91 20.90
N THR A 407 16.28 14.62 20.94
CA THR A 407 15.31 15.35 21.76
C THR A 407 14.96 14.48 22.95
N GLY A 408 15.29 14.90 24.13
CA GLY A 408 14.97 14.21 25.39
C GLY A 408 16.02 14.48 26.46
N HIS A 409 15.58 14.60 27.68
CA HIS A 409 16.48 14.75 28.82
C HIS A 409 17.05 13.36 29.12
N SER A 410 18.36 13.24 29.10
CA SER A 410 19.05 12.10 29.69
C SER A 410 18.76 12.10 31.21
N ALA A 411 18.51 10.93 31.78
CA ALA A 411 18.31 10.76 33.23
C ALA A 411 19.47 11.31 34.09
N SER A 412 20.60 11.65 33.48
CA SER A 412 21.78 12.23 34.11
C SER A 412 21.87 13.78 34.05
N GLY A 413 20.86 14.47 33.51
CA GLY A 413 20.81 15.95 33.49
C GLY A 413 21.83 16.65 32.58
N LYS A 414 22.75 15.95 31.95
CA LYS A 414 23.67 16.50 30.95
C LYS A 414 23.10 16.24 29.55
N SER A 415 22.76 17.30 28.85
CA SER A 415 22.49 17.29 27.42
C SER A 415 23.78 16.93 26.70
N ASP A 416 24.01 15.63 26.46
CA ASP A 416 24.98 15.22 25.44
C ASP A 416 24.42 15.69 24.11
N ASN A 417 24.99 16.73 23.53
CA ASN A 417 24.68 17.24 22.17
C ASN A 417 25.08 16.20 21.11
N ASN A 418 24.40 15.05 21.09
CA ASN A 418 24.70 13.95 20.20
C ASN A 418 23.99 14.15 18.86
N HIS A 419 24.61 14.91 17.98
CA HIS A 419 24.19 15.03 16.60
C HIS A 419 24.64 13.81 15.80
N SER A 420 23.78 13.27 14.97
CA SER A 420 24.10 12.19 14.03
C SER A 420 23.82 12.68 12.63
N TYR A 421 24.64 12.30 11.69
CA TYR A 421 24.38 12.58 10.29
C TYR A 421 24.67 11.34 9.44
N GLU A 422 23.91 11.23 8.39
CA GLU A 422 24.12 10.21 7.35
C GLU A 422 24.13 10.91 5.99
N TYR A 423 25.08 10.59 5.15
CA TYR A 423 25.09 11.00 3.75
C TYR A 423 25.59 9.86 2.87
N GLY A 424 25.13 9.85 1.63
CA GLY A 424 25.48 8.82 0.69
C GLY A 424 24.88 9.04 -0.68
N GLY A 425 25.15 8.11 -1.56
CA GLY A 425 24.55 8.10 -2.88
C GLY A 425 24.47 6.70 -3.45
N ASP A 426 23.59 6.55 -4.42
CA ASP A 426 23.47 5.32 -5.17
C ASP A 426 23.27 5.59 -6.66
N VAL A 427 23.79 4.67 -7.44
CA VAL A 427 23.59 4.59 -8.89
C VAL A 427 23.01 3.23 -9.19
N SER A 428 21.88 3.20 -9.89
CA SER A 428 21.25 1.95 -10.28
C SER A 428 20.85 1.95 -11.75
N LEU A 429 20.98 0.79 -12.37
CA LEU A 429 20.59 0.53 -13.75
C LEU A 429 19.61 -0.63 -13.73
N GLU A 430 18.38 -0.35 -14.11
CA GLU A 430 17.30 -1.33 -14.21
C GLU A 430 17.02 -1.67 -15.67
N PHE A 431 17.04 -2.95 -15.98
CA PHE A 431 16.73 -3.51 -17.30
C PHE A 431 15.31 -4.09 -17.24
N PRO A 432 14.40 -3.74 -18.16
CA PRO A 432 13.05 -4.32 -18.22
C PRO A 432 13.06 -5.72 -18.86
N VAL A 433 14.01 -6.54 -18.45
CA VAL A 433 14.20 -7.91 -18.93
C VAL A 433 14.99 -8.72 -17.91
N MET A 434 14.75 -10.01 -17.85
CA MET A 434 15.58 -10.91 -17.07
C MET A 434 16.87 -11.24 -17.86
N LEU A 435 18.00 -10.76 -17.34
CA LEU A 435 19.32 -11.04 -17.89
C LEU A 435 19.93 -12.36 -17.36
N MET A 436 19.11 -13.26 -16.88
CA MET A 436 19.54 -14.57 -16.37
C MET A 436 19.52 -15.60 -17.52
N PRO A 437 20.66 -16.26 -17.85
CA PRO A 437 20.81 -17.03 -19.07
C PRO A 437 19.79 -18.14 -19.29
N PHE A 438 19.34 -18.82 -18.24
CA PHE A 438 18.44 -19.97 -18.34
C PHE A 438 16.95 -19.61 -18.23
N LEU A 439 16.60 -18.43 -17.75
CA LEU A 439 15.22 -18.02 -17.49
C LEU A 439 14.70 -16.92 -18.43
N THR A 440 15.50 -16.44 -19.37
CA THR A 440 15.12 -15.38 -20.31
C THR A 440 13.94 -15.74 -21.22
N ARG A 441 13.66 -17.02 -21.43
CA ARG A 441 12.56 -17.50 -22.28
C ARG A 441 11.31 -17.91 -21.50
N HIS A 442 11.30 -17.80 -20.19
CA HIS A 442 10.15 -18.16 -19.38
C HIS A 442 9.03 -17.10 -19.50
N HIS A 443 7.78 -17.57 -19.51
CA HIS A 443 6.63 -16.67 -19.53
C HIS A 443 6.30 -16.22 -18.11
N PHE A 444 6.55 -14.95 -17.82
CA PHE A 444 6.22 -14.33 -16.55
C PHE A 444 4.88 -13.59 -16.65
N TYR A 445 4.15 -13.51 -15.54
CA TYR A 445 2.89 -12.77 -15.44
C TYR A 445 3.08 -11.28 -15.73
N SER A 446 4.10 -10.65 -15.14
CA SER A 446 4.52 -9.28 -15.45
C SER A 446 5.89 -9.26 -16.12
N SER A 447 6.27 -8.13 -16.70
CA SER A 447 7.62 -7.95 -17.27
C SER A 447 8.66 -8.08 -16.14
N PRO A 448 9.60 -9.05 -16.23
CA PRO A 448 10.64 -9.21 -15.23
C PRO A 448 11.67 -8.09 -15.35
N THR A 449 12.30 -7.75 -14.25
CA THR A 449 13.37 -6.73 -14.22
C THR A 449 14.68 -7.31 -13.68
N THR A 450 15.79 -6.75 -14.17
CA THR A 450 17.13 -6.97 -13.63
C THR A 450 17.68 -5.63 -13.16
N LEU A 451 18.09 -5.56 -11.90
CA LEU A 451 18.67 -4.37 -11.28
C LEU A 451 20.14 -4.58 -10.99
N VAL A 452 20.98 -3.66 -11.45
CA VAL A 452 22.38 -3.52 -11.03
C VAL A 452 22.49 -2.22 -10.25
N LYS A 453 22.92 -2.29 -9.00
CA LYS A 453 23.00 -1.13 -8.11
C LYS A 453 24.36 -1.07 -7.44
N ALA A 454 24.93 0.13 -7.36
CA ALA A 454 26.08 0.45 -6.52
C ALA A 454 25.70 1.58 -5.58
N SER A 455 26.06 1.47 -4.30
CA SER A 455 25.79 2.51 -3.32
C SER A 455 26.94 2.71 -2.34
N THR A 456 27.01 3.91 -1.79
CA THR A 456 27.92 4.24 -0.69
C THR A 456 27.20 5.12 0.32
N SER A 457 27.46 4.88 1.60
CA SER A 457 26.94 5.75 2.66
C SER A 457 27.94 5.88 3.80
N VAL A 458 27.86 7.00 4.48
CA VAL A 458 28.64 7.32 5.67
C VAL A 458 27.67 7.62 6.79
N ILE A 459 27.75 6.85 7.85
CA ILE A 459 26.91 6.99 9.05
C ILE A 459 27.82 7.48 10.19
N ASN A 460 27.57 8.70 10.66
CA ASN A 460 28.21 9.22 11.85
C ASN A 460 27.24 9.17 13.04
N ARG A 461 27.59 8.42 14.07
CA ARG A 461 26.91 8.42 15.37
C ARG A 461 27.76 9.20 16.35
N ALA A 462 27.44 10.46 16.55
CA ALA A 462 28.21 11.35 17.41
C ALA A 462 28.40 10.74 18.81
N GLY A 463 29.62 10.82 19.32
CA GLY A 463 29.99 10.22 20.60
C GLY A 463 30.28 8.71 20.55
N PHE A 464 30.13 8.04 19.40
CA PHE A 464 30.39 6.62 19.23
C PHE A 464 31.34 6.33 18.07
N PHE A 465 30.85 6.36 16.82
CA PHE A 465 31.64 5.94 15.66
C PHE A 465 31.23 6.66 14.37
N LYS A 466 32.13 6.59 13.40
CA LYS A 466 31.87 6.92 11.99
C LYS A 466 32.14 5.69 11.14
N ARG A 467 31.08 5.20 10.45
CA ARG A 467 31.09 3.98 9.65
C ARG A 467 30.83 4.27 8.19
N HIS A 468 31.59 3.64 7.32
CA HIS A 468 31.40 3.67 5.88
C HIS A 468 30.83 2.33 5.42
N ILE A 469 29.87 2.37 4.52
CA ILE A 469 29.27 1.22 3.88
C ILE A 469 29.33 1.43 2.39
N ALA A 470 29.94 0.50 1.67
CA ALA A 470 29.91 0.46 0.22
C ALA A 470 29.26 -0.85 -0.23
N SER A 471 28.36 -0.80 -1.18
CA SER A 471 27.67 -2.02 -1.63
C SER A 471 27.46 -2.04 -3.15
N GLY A 472 27.46 -3.26 -3.70
CA GLY A 472 27.06 -3.57 -5.06
C GLY A 472 26.03 -4.69 -5.06
N GLU A 473 24.95 -4.57 -5.84
CA GLU A 473 23.88 -5.55 -5.90
C GLU A 473 23.51 -5.85 -7.36
N LEU A 474 23.33 -7.15 -7.65
CA LEU A 474 22.65 -7.64 -8.83
C LEU A 474 21.39 -8.37 -8.36
N SER A 475 20.23 -7.93 -8.82
CA SER A 475 18.97 -8.57 -8.42
C SER A 475 17.98 -8.69 -9.58
N TYR A 476 17.12 -9.71 -9.48
CA TYR A 476 16.08 -10.06 -10.41
C TYR A 476 14.73 -10.03 -9.70
N THR A 477 13.74 -9.35 -10.30
CA THR A 477 12.38 -9.36 -9.81
C THR A 477 11.46 -9.90 -10.90
N PHE A 478 10.60 -10.87 -10.56
CA PHE A 478 9.67 -11.46 -11.50
C PHE A 478 8.42 -11.99 -10.79
N GLN A 479 7.32 -12.06 -11.53
CA GLN A 479 6.05 -12.60 -11.05
C GLN A 479 5.69 -13.86 -11.84
N THR A 480 5.34 -14.93 -11.13
CA THR A 480 4.87 -16.18 -11.74
C THR A 480 3.35 -16.23 -11.83
N SER A 481 2.65 -15.44 -11.01
CA SER A 481 1.19 -15.26 -11.03
C SER A 481 0.81 -13.87 -10.54
N GLU A 482 -0.49 -13.53 -10.61
CA GLU A 482 -1.02 -12.27 -10.04
C GLU A 482 -0.68 -12.12 -8.54
N THR A 483 -0.61 -13.23 -7.81
CA THR A 483 -0.45 -13.26 -6.36
C THR A 483 0.98 -13.49 -5.88
N SER A 484 1.89 -13.92 -6.76
CA SER A 484 3.24 -14.39 -6.37
C SER A 484 4.33 -13.56 -7.03
N MET A 485 5.15 -12.90 -6.22
CA MET A 485 6.33 -12.16 -6.66
C MET A 485 7.60 -12.78 -6.07
N HIS A 486 8.63 -12.85 -6.88
CA HIS A 486 9.93 -13.38 -6.52
C HIS A 486 11.00 -12.29 -6.71
N GLN A 487 11.88 -12.17 -5.73
CA GLN A 487 13.06 -11.32 -5.81
C GLN A 487 14.30 -12.19 -5.52
N PHE A 488 15.20 -12.26 -6.46
CA PHE A 488 16.42 -13.03 -6.33
C PHE A 488 17.65 -12.16 -6.57
N ALA A 489 18.47 -12.00 -5.56
CA ALA A 489 19.75 -11.31 -5.65
C ALA A 489 20.89 -12.34 -5.49
N PRO A 490 21.44 -12.85 -6.60
CA PRO A 490 22.53 -13.82 -6.55
C PRO A 490 23.84 -13.24 -6.05
N LEU A 491 23.98 -11.92 -6.09
CA LEU A 491 25.21 -11.25 -5.69
C LEU A 491 24.88 -9.91 -5.03
N ILE A 492 25.17 -9.83 -3.75
CA ILE A 492 25.21 -8.58 -2.99
C ILE A 492 26.59 -8.55 -2.32
N LEU A 493 27.37 -7.55 -2.65
CA LEU A 493 28.68 -7.31 -2.07
C LEU A 493 28.57 -6.10 -1.16
N GLU A 494 28.81 -6.26 0.12
CA GLU A 494 28.77 -5.17 1.09
C GLU A 494 30.08 -5.14 1.86
N TYR A 495 30.69 -3.98 1.92
CA TYR A 495 31.91 -3.71 2.66
C TYR A 495 31.63 -2.64 3.70
N GLU A 496 31.81 -2.99 4.95
CA GLU A 496 31.61 -2.12 6.10
C GLU A 496 32.93 -1.91 6.82
N TYR A 497 33.31 -0.65 7.05
CA TYR A 497 34.47 -0.33 7.86
C TYR A 497 34.26 0.94 8.69
N MET A 498 34.93 0.96 9.84
CA MET A 498 34.85 2.04 10.81
C MET A 498 36.07 2.95 10.64
N SER A 499 35.85 4.21 10.21
CA SER A 499 36.94 5.16 9.97
C SER A 499 37.38 5.90 11.22
N SER A 500 36.50 6.02 12.21
CA SER A 500 36.81 6.61 13.52
C SER A 500 35.85 6.10 14.60
N HIS A 501 36.34 6.04 15.82
CA HIS A 501 35.61 5.67 17.01
C HIS A 501 36.09 6.48 18.22
N SER A 502 35.23 6.67 19.21
CA SER A 502 35.54 7.44 20.42
C SER A 502 36.08 6.51 21.51
N ALA A 503 36.87 7.07 22.45
CA ALA A 503 37.34 6.32 23.61
C ALA A 503 36.19 5.74 24.46
N LYS A 504 35.03 6.43 24.51
CA LYS A 504 33.82 5.93 25.15
C LYS A 504 33.26 4.68 24.45
N PHE A 505 33.32 4.65 23.13
CA PHE A 505 32.91 3.49 22.35
C PHE A 505 33.90 2.34 22.49
N ASP A 506 35.20 2.62 22.51
CA ASP A 506 36.22 1.59 22.75
C ASP A 506 36.08 0.93 24.13
N ALA A 507 35.81 1.74 25.16
CA ALA A 507 35.53 1.22 26.50
C ALA A 507 34.29 0.29 26.47
N LEU A 508 33.23 0.66 25.75
CA LEU A 508 32.05 -0.17 25.55
C LEU A 508 32.39 -1.47 24.84
N LEU A 509 33.13 -1.41 23.75
CA LEU A 509 33.52 -2.62 22.99
C LEU A 509 34.41 -3.57 23.83
N ASN A 510 35.21 -3.05 24.73
CA ASN A 510 36.06 -3.87 25.60
C ASN A 510 35.23 -4.56 26.72
N THR A 511 34.12 -3.95 27.16
CA THR A 511 33.23 -4.56 28.14
C THR A 511 32.18 -5.48 27.51
N THR A 512 31.98 -5.40 26.19
CA THR A 512 30.95 -6.17 25.47
C THR A 512 31.58 -6.91 24.28
N PRO A 513 32.20 -8.08 24.48
CA PRO A 513 32.86 -8.85 23.42
C PRO A 513 31.96 -9.18 22.23
N TYR A 514 30.68 -9.46 22.47
CA TYR A 514 29.70 -9.72 21.42
C TYR A 514 29.53 -8.52 20.48
N LEU A 515 29.36 -7.33 21.02
CA LEU A 515 29.24 -6.10 20.24
C LEU A 515 30.54 -5.83 19.46
N LYS A 516 31.71 -6.05 20.07
CA LYS A 516 33.02 -5.93 19.42
C LYS A 516 33.13 -6.85 18.22
N MET A 517 32.68 -8.10 18.34
CA MET A 517 32.73 -9.07 17.23
C MET A 517 31.71 -8.75 16.14
N SER A 518 30.52 -8.28 16.48
CA SER A 518 29.46 -7.97 15.52
C SER A 518 29.69 -6.67 14.75
N MET A 519 30.46 -5.73 15.31
CA MET A 519 30.71 -4.40 14.70
C MET A 519 32.10 -4.24 14.08
N LYS A 520 32.87 -5.31 13.97
CA LYS A 520 34.18 -5.26 13.30
C LYS A 520 34.06 -4.92 11.82
N ASP A 521 35.15 -4.39 11.26
CA ASP A 521 35.27 -4.20 9.81
C ASP A 521 35.20 -5.55 9.10
N GLN A 522 34.35 -5.64 8.08
CA GLN A 522 34.09 -6.91 7.42
C GLN A 522 33.55 -6.75 6.00
N PHE A 523 33.74 -7.80 5.22
CA PHE A 523 33.18 -7.97 3.91
C PHE A 523 32.02 -8.97 3.99
N ILE A 524 30.89 -8.65 3.36
CA ILE A 524 29.65 -9.45 3.41
C ILE A 524 29.20 -9.77 1.99
N PRO A 525 29.76 -10.81 1.34
CA PRO A 525 29.24 -11.31 0.08
C PRO A 525 28.04 -12.19 0.36
N LYS A 526 26.85 -11.75 -0.03
CA LYS A 526 25.61 -12.46 0.27
C LYS A 526 24.75 -12.72 -0.96
N MET A 527 23.95 -13.76 -0.89
CA MET A 527 22.86 -14.10 -1.80
C MET A 527 21.55 -13.98 -1.04
N ARG A 528 20.50 -13.46 -1.69
CA ARG A 528 19.18 -13.29 -1.09
C ARG A 528 18.09 -13.72 -2.05
N TYR A 529 17.12 -14.46 -1.53
CA TYR A 529 15.89 -14.80 -2.22
C TYR A 529 14.69 -14.43 -1.36
N SER A 530 13.73 -13.72 -1.92
CA SER A 530 12.48 -13.38 -1.26
C SER A 530 11.30 -13.86 -2.10
N TYR A 531 10.41 -14.58 -1.46
CA TYR A 531 9.10 -14.93 -1.99
C TYR A 531 8.05 -14.08 -1.32
N ILE A 532 7.19 -13.43 -2.12
CA ILE A 532 6.13 -12.55 -1.64
C ILE A 532 4.82 -13.03 -2.24
N TYR A 533 3.87 -13.35 -1.36
CA TYR A 533 2.51 -13.67 -1.71
C TYR A 533 1.57 -12.54 -1.26
N SER A 534 0.69 -12.13 -2.15
CA SER A 534 -0.39 -11.17 -1.87
C SER A 534 -1.70 -11.71 -2.41
N SER A 535 -2.74 -11.77 -1.59
CA SER A 535 -4.09 -12.14 -2.04
C SER A 535 -4.55 -11.26 -3.19
N PRO A 536 -5.44 -11.75 -4.06
CA PRO A 536 -6.09 -10.92 -5.07
C PRO A 536 -6.77 -9.70 -4.44
N LYS A 537 -6.80 -8.58 -5.18
CA LYS A 537 -7.30 -7.28 -4.67
C LYS A 537 -8.72 -7.32 -4.10
N ASN A 538 -9.57 -8.20 -4.61
CA ASN A 538 -10.98 -8.32 -4.19
C ASN A 538 -11.21 -9.38 -3.13
N TYR A 539 -10.15 -9.92 -2.53
CA TYR A 539 -10.29 -10.94 -1.50
C TYR A 539 -10.77 -10.32 -0.18
N ARG A 540 -11.86 -10.84 0.37
CA ARG A 540 -12.51 -10.29 1.59
C ARG A 540 -11.60 -10.29 2.80
N ASN A 541 -10.75 -11.32 2.94
CA ASN A 541 -9.83 -11.50 4.07
C ASN A 541 -8.38 -11.58 3.55
N PRO A 542 -7.77 -10.46 3.12
CA PRO A 542 -6.49 -10.50 2.45
C PRO A 542 -5.40 -11.07 3.33
N ILE A 543 -4.52 -11.83 2.69
CA ILE A 543 -3.30 -12.41 3.25
C ILE A 543 -2.13 -11.80 2.51
N TRP A 544 -1.12 -11.43 3.25
CA TRP A 544 0.19 -11.10 2.73
C TRP A 544 1.24 -11.92 3.47
N TRP A 545 2.16 -12.50 2.74
CA TRP A 545 3.21 -13.34 3.27
C TRP A 545 4.50 -13.09 2.52
N GLN A 546 5.58 -12.86 3.26
CA GLN A 546 6.92 -12.76 2.70
C GLN A 546 7.86 -13.68 3.45
N THR A 547 8.66 -14.49 2.74
CA THR A 547 9.78 -15.21 3.29
C THR A 547 11.04 -14.82 2.55
N THR A 548 12.03 -14.38 3.30
CA THR A 548 13.35 -14.02 2.79
C THR A 548 14.40 -14.98 3.33
N VAL A 549 15.14 -15.60 2.44
CA VAL A 549 16.29 -16.43 2.76
C VAL A 549 17.55 -15.73 2.27
N SER A 550 18.53 -15.60 3.12
CA SER A 550 19.84 -15.03 2.78
C SER A 550 20.96 -15.95 3.26
N GLU A 551 21.97 -16.08 2.45
CA GLU A 551 23.22 -16.71 2.84
C GLU A 551 24.38 -15.75 2.58
N ALA A 552 25.44 -15.84 3.37
CA ALA A 552 26.64 -15.05 3.18
C ALA A 552 27.87 -15.93 3.12
N ALA A 553 28.65 -15.72 2.06
CA ALA A 553 30.00 -16.26 1.84
C ALA A 553 30.15 -17.79 1.81
N ASN A 554 29.07 -18.56 1.61
CA ASN A 554 29.20 -20.02 1.50
C ASN A 554 29.98 -20.43 0.25
N ILE A 555 29.68 -19.84 -0.90
CA ILE A 555 30.40 -20.08 -2.16
C ILE A 555 31.85 -19.69 -2.01
N LEU A 556 32.13 -18.53 -1.39
CA LEU A 556 33.48 -18.07 -1.14
C LEU A 556 34.25 -19.02 -0.22
N SER A 557 33.60 -19.47 0.88
CA SER A 557 34.19 -20.45 1.80
C SER A 557 34.47 -21.80 1.13
N LEU A 558 33.59 -22.24 0.23
CA LEU A 558 33.81 -23.45 -0.57
C LEU A 558 35.04 -23.30 -1.45
N GLY A 559 35.27 -22.15 -2.08
CA GLY A 559 36.48 -21.85 -2.83
C GLY A 559 37.74 -21.95 -1.96
N TYR A 560 37.71 -21.46 -0.73
CA TYR A 560 38.81 -21.59 0.22
C TYR A 560 39.06 -23.06 0.63
N VAL A 561 38.01 -23.88 0.80
CA VAL A 561 38.16 -25.30 1.10
C VAL A 561 38.79 -26.06 -0.06
N ILE A 562 38.42 -25.76 -1.28
CA ILE A 562 39.07 -26.31 -2.49
C ILE A 562 40.55 -25.91 -2.52
N GLY A 563 40.89 -24.72 -2.03
CA GLY A 563 42.27 -24.24 -1.87
C GLY A 563 43.01 -24.82 -0.64
N GLY A 564 42.46 -25.81 0.08
CA GLY A 564 43.10 -26.48 1.19
C GLY A 564 42.83 -25.92 2.59
N PHE A 565 41.96 -24.91 2.73
CA PHE A 565 41.58 -24.37 4.05
C PHE A 565 40.46 -25.19 4.67
N LYS A 566 40.46 -25.32 6.02
CA LYS A 566 39.36 -25.96 6.74
C LYS A 566 38.11 -25.07 6.78
N TRP A 567 36.92 -25.67 6.61
CA TRP A 567 35.65 -24.92 6.62
C TRP A 567 35.46 -24.10 7.90
N GLY A 568 35.69 -24.64 9.05
CA GLY A 568 35.48 -24.01 10.36
C GLY A 568 36.61 -23.09 10.84
N LYS A 569 37.64 -22.82 10.03
CA LYS A 569 38.70 -21.89 10.41
C LYS A 569 38.26 -20.43 10.28
N HIS A 570 38.49 -19.61 11.32
CA HIS A 570 38.04 -18.20 11.40
C HIS A 570 39.08 -17.19 10.92
N ASP A 571 40.04 -17.60 10.09
CA ASP A 571 41.19 -16.79 9.64
C ASP A 571 41.09 -16.38 8.14
N LYS A 572 40.03 -16.77 7.47
CA LYS A 572 39.84 -16.47 6.04
C LYS A 572 39.50 -14.99 5.82
N LYS A 573 40.23 -14.37 4.92
CA LYS A 573 40.10 -12.92 4.65
C LYS A 573 39.84 -12.68 3.17
N MET A 574 39.06 -11.65 2.87
CA MET A 574 38.89 -11.06 1.53
C MET A 574 39.16 -9.57 1.62
N PHE A 575 39.95 -9.00 0.67
CA PHE A 575 40.40 -7.62 0.72
C PHE A 575 41.05 -7.22 2.06
N LYS A 576 41.86 -8.11 2.65
CA LYS A 576 42.55 -7.97 3.93
C LYS A 576 41.65 -8.02 5.18
N ASN A 577 40.34 -8.02 5.03
CA ASN A 577 39.38 -8.10 6.15
C ASN A 577 38.70 -9.46 6.23
N PRO A 578 38.28 -9.91 7.41
CA PRO A 578 37.48 -11.11 7.54
C PRO A 578 36.14 -10.92 6.82
N TYR A 579 35.60 -11.97 6.22
CA TYR A 579 34.27 -11.95 5.68
C TYR A 579 33.29 -12.60 6.63
N ALA A 580 32.05 -12.06 6.65
CA ALA A 580 30.97 -12.64 7.41
C ALA A 580 30.43 -13.90 6.71
N GLN A 581 30.17 -14.96 7.51
CA GLN A 581 29.57 -16.19 7.04
C GLN A 581 28.36 -16.55 7.91
N TYR A 582 27.17 -16.58 7.32
CA TYR A 582 25.93 -16.90 8.01
C TYR A 582 24.85 -17.39 7.06
N PHE A 583 23.82 -18.01 7.64
CA PHE A 583 22.53 -18.28 7.04
C PHE A 583 21.44 -17.51 7.80
N LYS A 584 20.53 -16.84 7.07
CA LYS A 584 19.44 -16.06 7.65
C LYS A 584 18.12 -16.40 6.94
N ILE A 585 17.08 -16.61 7.72
CA ILE A 585 15.71 -16.72 7.24
C ILE A 585 14.81 -15.78 8.04
N GLU A 586 13.94 -15.07 7.37
CA GLU A 586 12.93 -14.20 7.96
C GLU A 586 11.60 -14.41 7.27
N THR A 587 10.55 -14.63 8.04
CA THR A 587 9.19 -14.85 7.55
C THR A 587 8.26 -13.89 8.23
N GLU A 588 7.57 -13.07 7.44
CA GLU A 588 6.55 -12.14 7.88
C GLU A 588 5.20 -12.55 7.27
N PHE A 589 4.20 -12.66 8.10
CA PHE A 589 2.84 -13.05 7.72
C PHE A 589 1.84 -12.05 8.28
N ARG A 590 0.92 -11.58 7.43
CA ARG A 590 -0.19 -10.69 7.79
C ARG A 590 -1.49 -11.24 7.27
N LYS A 591 -2.51 -11.18 8.12
CA LYS A 591 -3.88 -11.55 7.73
C LYS A 591 -4.86 -10.54 8.29
N ILE A 592 -5.77 -10.10 7.43
CA ILE A 592 -6.89 -9.24 7.81
C ILE A 592 -8.15 -10.10 7.78
N TRP A 593 -8.86 -10.12 8.90
CA TRP A 593 -10.22 -10.68 8.99
C TRP A 593 -11.20 -9.53 9.00
N GLN A 594 -12.04 -9.47 7.98
CA GLN A 594 -13.11 -8.49 7.92
C GLN A 594 -14.23 -8.90 8.86
N MET A 595 -14.35 -8.25 10.00
CA MET A 595 -15.38 -8.48 11.02
C MET A 595 -16.60 -7.59 10.73
N GLY A 596 -17.56 -8.15 10.02
CA GLY A 596 -18.63 -7.34 9.44
C GLY A 596 -18.08 -6.49 8.29
N ARG A 597 -18.63 -5.29 8.09
CA ARG A 597 -18.27 -4.43 6.94
C ARG A 597 -17.32 -3.31 7.27
N LYS A 598 -17.32 -2.87 8.52
CA LYS A 598 -16.63 -1.64 8.94
C LYS A 598 -15.49 -1.90 9.93
N ASN A 599 -15.40 -3.12 10.47
CA ASN A 599 -14.40 -3.48 11.47
C ASN A 599 -13.44 -4.52 10.93
N GLN A 600 -12.22 -4.47 11.37
CA GLN A 600 -11.16 -5.39 10.96
C GLN A 600 -10.44 -5.94 12.19
N LEU A 601 -10.10 -7.23 12.14
CA LEU A 601 -9.09 -7.82 13.02
C LEU A 601 -7.87 -8.10 12.17
N VAL A 602 -6.71 -7.65 12.60
CA VAL A 602 -5.45 -7.82 11.86
C VAL A 602 -4.49 -8.59 12.72
N GLY A 603 -4.00 -9.72 12.22
CA GLY A 603 -2.93 -10.51 12.79
C GLY A 603 -1.65 -10.33 11.99
N HIS A 604 -0.55 -10.17 12.69
CA HIS A 604 0.81 -10.07 12.14
C HIS A 604 1.75 -10.94 12.93
N ILE A 605 2.60 -11.71 12.25
CA ILE A 605 3.65 -12.55 12.83
C ILE A 605 4.92 -12.32 12.02
N ASP A 606 6.04 -12.11 12.70
CA ASP A 606 7.35 -11.95 12.11
C ASP A 606 8.37 -12.79 12.87
N ILE A 607 8.95 -13.77 12.20
CA ILE A 607 9.89 -14.75 12.75
C ILE A 607 11.20 -14.63 11.98
N GLY A 608 12.30 -14.45 12.69
CA GLY A 608 13.63 -14.38 12.12
C GLY A 608 14.61 -15.31 12.79
N TYR A 609 15.50 -15.89 12.01
CA TYR A 609 16.58 -16.76 12.48
C TYR A 609 17.84 -16.45 11.68
N ILE A 610 18.95 -16.22 12.36
CA ILE A 610 20.27 -16.05 11.76
C ILE A 610 21.27 -16.92 12.47
N TRP A 611 22.03 -17.69 11.72
CA TRP A 611 23.05 -18.57 12.24
C TRP A 611 24.40 -18.24 11.60
N ALA A 612 25.33 -17.73 12.42
CA ALA A 612 26.72 -17.51 12.05
C ALA A 612 27.54 -18.81 12.24
N TYR A 613 28.34 -19.14 11.27
CA TYR A 613 29.16 -20.34 11.27
C TYR A 613 30.42 -20.19 10.40
N GLY A 614 31.24 -21.24 10.31
CA GLY A 614 32.41 -21.25 9.43
C GLY A 614 33.41 -20.15 9.80
N ASN A 615 33.50 -19.08 9.00
CA ASN A 615 34.42 -17.99 9.25
C ASN A 615 33.92 -16.97 10.30
N SER A 616 32.66 -17.07 10.74
CA SER A 616 32.05 -16.15 11.70
C SER A 616 31.54 -16.89 12.93
N THR A 617 31.75 -16.31 14.11
CA THR A 617 31.18 -16.78 15.38
C THR A 617 29.93 -15.97 15.78
N VAL A 618 29.78 -14.76 15.21
CA VAL A 618 28.69 -13.81 15.46
C VAL A 618 28.27 -13.20 14.14
N ALA A 619 26.97 -13.04 13.93
CA ALA A 619 26.46 -12.34 12.75
C ALA A 619 26.80 -10.85 12.80
N PRO A 620 26.96 -10.18 11.65
CA PRO A 620 27.14 -8.72 11.59
C PRO A 620 26.00 -8.00 12.31
N TRP A 621 26.34 -6.94 13.01
CA TRP A 621 25.36 -6.14 13.76
C TRP A 621 24.25 -5.56 12.85
N SER A 622 24.58 -5.24 11.61
CA SER A 622 23.63 -4.77 10.59
C SER A 622 22.60 -5.84 10.19
N GLU A 623 22.91 -7.11 10.36
CA GLU A 623 22.07 -8.25 10.00
C GLU A 623 21.29 -8.86 11.17
N GLN A 624 21.65 -8.50 12.41
CA GLN A 624 20.98 -9.01 13.60
C GLN A 624 19.59 -8.42 13.78
N PHE A 625 18.72 -9.21 14.44
CA PHE A 625 17.35 -8.82 14.72
C PHE A 625 17.24 -7.94 15.99
N TYR A 626 16.23 -7.11 16.00
CA TYR A 626 15.84 -6.28 17.15
C TYR A 626 14.34 -6.07 17.15
N ILE A 627 13.78 -5.68 18.32
CA ILE A 627 12.36 -5.39 18.48
C ILE A 627 12.13 -4.06 19.24
N GLY A 628 10.86 -3.65 19.31
CA GLY A 628 10.40 -2.39 19.91
C GLY A 628 10.10 -1.30 18.86
N GLY A 629 9.40 -0.27 19.30
CA GLY A 629 9.01 0.86 18.47
C GLY A 629 7.64 0.73 17.80
N ALA A 630 7.25 1.74 17.04
CA ALA A 630 5.91 1.96 16.53
C ALA A 630 5.36 0.87 15.60
N ASN A 631 6.22 0.06 14.96
CA ASN A 631 5.84 -1.02 14.04
C ASN A 631 6.20 -2.41 14.58
N SER A 632 6.48 -2.53 15.88
CA SER A 632 6.86 -3.77 16.54
C SER A 632 6.07 -3.91 17.84
N ILE A 633 6.72 -3.83 19.01
CA ILE A 633 6.02 -3.79 20.29
C ILE A 633 5.88 -2.32 20.72
N ARG A 634 4.69 -1.76 20.52
CA ARG A 634 4.41 -0.32 20.64
C ARG A 634 4.53 0.22 22.07
N ALA A 635 4.54 -0.63 23.06
CA ALA A 635 4.75 -0.24 24.45
C ALA A 635 6.22 0.11 24.78
N PHE A 636 7.15 -0.27 23.92
CA PHE A 636 8.59 -0.16 24.18
C PHE A 636 9.31 0.60 23.08
N THR A 637 10.38 1.30 23.44
CA THR A 637 11.20 2.01 22.48
C THR A 637 11.99 1.04 21.58
N LEU A 638 12.45 1.53 20.44
CA LEU A 638 13.26 0.76 19.51
C LEU A 638 14.52 0.23 20.20
N ARG A 639 14.80 -1.08 20.03
CA ARG A 639 15.96 -1.76 20.63
C ARG A 639 16.04 -1.57 22.15
N SER A 640 14.96 -1.81 22.86
CA SER A 640 14.91 -1.74 24.32
C SER A 640 14.55 -3.08 24.98
N ILE A 641 14.37 -4.12 24.19
CA ILE A 641 13.97 -5.46 24.66
C ILE A 641 14.94 -6.50 24.12
N GLY A 642 15.32 -7.46 24.96
CA GLY A 642 16.17 -8.61 24.65
C GLY A 642 17.67 -8.29 24.68
N PRO A 643 18.52 -9.29 24.34
CA PRO A 643 18.14 -10.66 24.03
C PRO A 643 17.67 -11.44 25.26
N GLY A 644 16.59 -12.22 25.10
CA GLY A 644 16.01 -13.04 26.17
C GLY A 644 15.64 -12.23 27.41
N ALA A 645 16.15 -12.67 28.58
CA ALA A 645 16.00 -11.98 29.85
C ALA A 645 17.17 -11.03 30.19
N TYR A 646 18.07 -10.76 29.25
CA TYR A 646 19.19 -9.84 29.45
C TYR A 646 18.71 -8.42 29.64
N TYR A 647 19.29 -7.71 30.60
CA TYR A 647 19.12 -6.29 30.85
C TYR A 647 20.47 -5.58 30.91
N PRO A 648 20.74 -4.59 30.06
CA PRO A 648 22.02 -3.90 30.05
C PRO A 648 22.20 -3.05 31.33
N THR A 649 23.37 -3.15 31.91
CA THR A 649 23.73 -2.42 33.15
C THR A 649 23.93 -0.92 32.93
N SER A 650 24.10 -0.48 31.69
CA SER A 650 24.30 0.92 31.31
C SER A 650 23.28 1.36 30.28
N SER A 651 22.55 2.45 30.54
CA SER A 651 21.59 3.04 29.61
C SER A 651 22.22 3.49 28.28
N THR A 652 23.53 3.76 28.27
CA THR A 652 24.28 4.22 27.10
C THR A 652 24.54 3.11 26.08
N SER A 653 24.67 1.86 26.56
CA SER A 653 24.96 0.70 25.71
C SER A 653 23.69 0.01 25.20
N SER A 654 22.55 0.23 25.83
CA SER A 654 21.31 -0.53 25.56
C SER A 654 20.89 -0.54 24.09
N TYR A 655 20.95 0.58 23.40
CA TYR A 655 20.55 0.69 22.01
C TYR A 655 21.43 -0.14 21.02
N LEU A 656 22.72 -0.26 21.31
CA LEU A 656 23.64 -1.01 20.45
C LEU A 656 23.66 -2.51 20.77
N ASP A 657 23.40 -2.85 22.01
CA ASP A 657 23.60 -4.16 22.60
C ASP A 657 22.37 -5.08 22.54
N GLN A 658 21.17 -4.48 22.48
CA GLN A 658 19.91 -5.24 22.48
C GLN A 658 19.53 -5.73 21.08
N THR A 659 20.29 -6.69 20.58
CA THR A 659 20.09 -7.40 19.32
C THR A 659 20.17 -8.91 19.57
N GLY A 660 19.67 -9.72 18.62
CA GLY A 660 19.67 -11.17 18.74
C GLY A 660 19.78 -11.90 17.40
N ASP A 661 20.03 -13.21 17.51
CA ASP A 661 20.12 -14.13 16.39
C ASP A 661 18.76 -14.72 16.01
N VAL A 662 17.81 -14.73 16.93
CA VAL A 662 16.44 -15.21 16.73
C VAL A 662 15.47 -14.09 17.09
N LYS A 663 14.44 -13.90 16.28
CA LYS A 663 13.35 -12.94 16.50
C LYS A 663 12.01 -13.66 16.48
N PHE A 664 11.16 -13.28 17.40
CA PHE A 664 9.73 -13.58 17.33
C PHE A 664 8.94 -12.32 17.67
N LEU A 665 8.01 -11.97 16.79
CA LEU A 665 7.08 -10.84 16.97
C LEU A 665 5.69 -11.30 16.56
N ALA A 666 4.71 -11.02 17.39
CA ALA A 666 3.29 -11.24 17.10
C ALA A 666 2.48 -10.02 17.52
N ASN A 667 1.61 -9.57 16.64
CA ASN A 667 0.71 -8.45 16.87
C ASN A 667 -0.71 -8.84 16.52
N LEU A 668 -1.66 -8.45 17.35
CA LEU A 668 -3.08 -8.57 17.08
C LEU A 668 -3.74 -7.21 17.27
N GLU A 669 -4.43 -6.70 16.27
CA GLU A 669 -5.05 -5.38 16.30
C GLU A 669 -6.49 -5.43 15.82
N TYR A 670 -7.41 -5.03 16.68
CA TYR A 670 -8.82 -4.81 16.33
C TYR A 670 -9.04 -3.35 15.95
N ARG A 671 -9.56 -3.13 14.74
CA ARG A 671 -9.78 -1.81 14.12
C ARG A 671 -11.28 -1.55 13.92
N PRO A 672 -12.01 -1.09 14.93
CA PRO A 672 -13.40 -0.68 14.76
C PRO A 672 -13.48 0.66 14.03
N ARG A 673 -14.41 0.80 13.08
CA ARG A 673 -14.76 2.10 12.54
C ARG A 673 -15.59 2.86 13.57
N LEU A 674 -15.13 4.05 13.95
CA LEU A 674 -15.82 4.89 14.91
C LEU A 674 -16.88 5.74 14.20
N PHE A 675 -16.46 6.63 13.34
CA PHE A 675 -17.33 7.47 12.51
C PHE A 675 -16.54 8.13 11.37
N GLY A 676 -17.19 8.44 10.26
CA GLY A 676 -16.53 9.02 9.09
C GLY A 676 -15.32 8.16 8.66
N ASN A 677 -14.18 8.80 8.52
CA ASN A 677 -12.89 8.18 8.18
C ASN A 677 -12.01 7.89 9.41
N LEU A 678 -12.58 7.98 10.61
CA LEU A 678 -11.88 7.70 11.86
C LEU A 678 -12.12 6.27 12.32
N TYR A 679 -11.03 5.55 12.56
CA TYR A 679 -11.01 4.20 13.14
C TYR A 679 -10.32 4.23 14.50
N GLY A 680 -10.85 3.45 15.43
CA GLY A 680 -10.13 3.09 16.65
C GLY A 680 -9.13 1.97 16.38
N ALA A 681 -8.25 1.72 17.33
CA ALA A 681 -7.44 0.51 17.38
C ALA A 681 -7.30 0.07 18.83
N ILE A 682 -7.42 -1.23 19.07
CA ILE A 682 -7.05 -1.89 20.32
C ILE A 682 -6.09 -2.99 19.93
N PHE A 683 -4.93 -3.05 20.57
CA PHE A 683 -3.90 -3.97 20.15
C PHE A 683 -3.21 -4.70 21.29
N LEU A 684 -2.67 -5.85 20.97
CA LEU A 684 -1.82 -6.67 21.80
C LEU A 684 -0.56 -7.02 21.00
N ASP A 685 0.60 -6.64 21.53
CA ASP A 685 1.90 -6.88 20.93
C ASP A 685 2.73 -7.79 21.84
N ALA A 686 3.38 -8.80 21.25
CA ALA A 686 4.23 -9.75 21.97
C ALA A 686 5.50 -10.04 21.16
N GLY A 687 6.64 -10.17 21.80
CA GLY A 687 7.86 -10.54 21.09
C GLY A 687 9.12 -10.47 21.94
N ASN A 688 10.19 -11.01 21.40
CA ASN A 688 11.54 -10.86 21.92
C ASN A 688 12.56 -11.22 20.83
N VAL A 689 13.83 -10.96 21.09
CA VAL A 689 14.98 -11.50 20.39
C VAL A 689 15.82 -12.35 21.32
N TRP A 690 16.57 -13.30 20.80
CA TRP A 690 17.44 -14.19 21.59
C TRP A 690 18.77 -14.43 20.87
N THR A 691 19.79 -14.78 21.63
CA THR A 691 21.02 -15.34 21.09
C THR A 691 20.90 -16.86 20.95
N LEU A 692 21.58 -17.46 19.97
CA LEU A 692 21.64 -18.92 19.80
C LEU A 692 22.54 -19.60 20.85
N HIS A 693 23.62 -18.93 21.21
CA HIS A 693 24.60 -19.45 22.15
C HIS A 693 24.52 -18.74 23.49
N ASP A 694 24.81 -19.46 24.57
CA ASP A 694 24.97 -18.85 25.87
C ASP A 694 26.23 -17.97 25.89
N ARG A 695 26.11 -16.78 26.48
CA ARG A 695 27.13 -15.74 26.45
C ARG A 695 27.27 -15.12 27.84
N SER A 696 28.49 -15.04 28.30
CA SER A 696 28.80 -14.45 29.63
C SER A 696 28.47 -12.94 29.71
N ASP A 697 28.55 -12.25 28.58
CA ASP A 697 28.22 -10.81 28.46
C ASP A 697 26.72 -10.55 28.27
N HIS A 698 25.91 -11.59 27.96
CA HIS A 698 24.44 -11.51 27.84
C HIS A 698 23.76 -12.61 28.66
N PRO A 699 23.89 -12.61 29.99
CA PRO A 699 23.32 -13.67 30.84
C PRO A 699 21.80 -13.70 30.69
N GLY A 700 21.27 -14.92 30.44
CA GLY A 700 19.83 -15.11 30.17
C GLY A 700 19.37 -14.76 28.75
N GLY A 701 20.28 -14.38 27.85
CA GLY A 701 19.99 -14.01 26.48
C GLY A 701 19.73 -15.19 25.54
N GLN A 702 20.14 -16.40 25.90
CA GLN A 702 20.02 -17.61 25.06
C GLN A 702 18.56 -18.05 24.90
N LEU A 703 18.20 -18.46 23.69
CA LEU A 703 16.92 -19.10 23.39
C LEU A 703 16.80 -20.45 24.11
N LYS A 704 15.88 -20.55 25.04
CA LYS A 704 15.50 -21.80 25.71
C LYS A 704 13.99 -21.95 25.64
N LEU A 705 13.49 -22.95 24.90
CA LEU A 705 12.04 -23.11 24.65
C LEU A 705 11.23 -23.18 25.96
N LYS A 706 11.79 -23.72 27.01
CA LYS A 706 11.17 -23.79 28.34
C LYS A 706 10.88 -22.41 28.95
N ASN A 707 11.69 -21.42 28.60
CA ASN A 707 11.61 -20.06 29.16
C ASN A 707 10.85 -19.07 28.24
N LEU A 708 10.43 -19.49 27.05
CA LEU A 708 9.77 -18.65 26.07
C LEU A 708 8.61 -17.81 26.66
N PRO A 709 7.65 -18.37 27.40
CA PRO A 709 6.52 -17.58 27.90
C PRO A 709 6.96 -16.46 28.87
N GLN A 710 7.99 -16.70 29.69
CA GLN A 710 8.49 -15.74 30.65
C GLN A 710 9.41 -14.68 30.02
N GLN A 711 10.01 -15.02 28.88
CA GLN A 711 10.91 -14.11 28.16
C GLN A 711 10.20 -13.28 27.08
N MET A 712 8.89 -13.44 26.88
CA MET A 712 8.14 -12.62 25.92
C MET A 712 7.83 -11.27 26.52
N ALA A 713 8.30 -10.19 25.91
CA ALA A 713 7.81 -8.85 26.22
C ALA A 713 6.36 -8.74 25.73
N LEU A 714 5.49 -8.15 26.56
CA LEU A 714 4.09 -7.95 26.26
C LEU A 714 3.73 -6.48 26.37
N GLY A 715 2.97 -5.98 25.39
CA GLY A 715 2.40 -4.64 25.41
C GLY A 715 1.00 -4.65 24.84
N THR A 716 0.19 -3.75 25.35
CA THR A 716 -1.16 -3.49 24.83
C THR A 716 -1.35 -1.99 24.62
N GLY A 717 -2.47 -1.60 24.10
CA GLY A 717 -2.77 -0.18 23.98
C GLY A 717 -3.97 0.10 23.11
N VAL A 718 -4.19 1.41 22.95
CA VAL A 718 -5.25 1.96 22.13
C VAL A 718 -4.68 2.92 21.10
N GLY A 719 -5.37 3.10 20.02
CA GLY A 719 -4.95 4.04 19.00
C GLY A 719 -6.09 4.62 18.19
N LEU A 720 -5.77 5.67 17.46
CA LEU A 720 -6.64 6.29 16.48
C LEU A 720 -6.00 6.23 15.10
N ARG A 721 -6.81 6.00 14.07
CA ARG A 721 -6.44 5.91 12.66
C ARG A 721 -7.34 6.86 11.87
N TYR A 722 -6.78 7.88 11.29
CA TYR A 722 -7.52 8.77 10.41
C TYR A 722 -7.12 8.49 8.95
N ASN A 723 -8.06 7.93 8.20
CA ASN A 723 -7.85 7.57 6.80
C ASN A 723 -8.14 8.78 5.89
N LEU A 724 -7.14 9.21 5.14
CA LEU A 724 -7.20 10.29 4.15
C LEU A 724 -7.22 9.77 2.71
N ASP A 725 -7.61 8.51 2.49
CA ASP A 725 -7.66 7.74 1.24
C ASP A 725 -6.27 7.43 0.66
N PHE A 726 -5.36 8.39 0.57
CA PHE A 726 -3.99 8.21 0.06
C PHE A 726 -2.96 7.94 1.15
N PHE A 727 -3.22 8.27 2.42
CA PHE A 727 -2.46 7.81 3.58
C PHE A 727 -3.30 7.82 4.86
N VAL A 728 -2.78 7.13 5.88
CA VAL A 728 -3.40 7.05 7.21
C VAL A 728 -2.52 7.76 8.22
N ILE A 729 -3.10 8.69 8.98
CA ILE A 729 -2.45 9.26 10.17
C ILE A 729 -2.84 8.39 11.36
N ARG A 730 -1.85 7.97 12.14
CA ARG A 730 -2.11 7.19 13.36
C ARG A 730 -1.45 7.79 14.59
N VAL A 731 -2.13 7.61 15.70
CA VAL A 731 -1.63 7.90 17.03
C VAL A 731 -1.85 6.65 17.88
N ASP A 732 -0.80 6.06 18.41
CA ASP A 732 -0.85 4.88 19.24
C ASP A 732 -0.35 5.21 20.65
N TRP A 733 -1.12 4.81 21.65
CA TRP A 733 -0.73 4.84 23.06
C TRP A 733 -0.53 3.41 23.55
N GLY A 734 0.73 3.00 23.62
CA GLY A 734 1.14 1.69 24.06
C GLY A 734 1.41 1.65 25.57
N ILE A 735 1.01 0.56 26.20
CA ILE A 735 1.18 0.31 27.63
C ILE A 735 1.89 -1.04 27.76
N GLY A 736 3.06 -1.04 28.43
CA GLY A 736 3.81 -2.26 28.74
C GLY A 736 3.09 -3.09 29.79
N LEU A 737 3.05 -4.38 29.59
CA LEU A 737 2.48 -5.36 30.52
C LEU A 737 3.56 -6.22 31.17
N HIS A 738 4.56 -6.65 30.38
CA HIS A 738 5.59 -7.58 30.83
C HIS A 738 6.95 -7.25 30.24
N LEU A 739 7.97 -7.25 31.12
CA LEU A 739 9.38 -7.14 30.77
C LEU A 739 10.09 -8.47 31.03
N PRO A 740 10.85 -9.01 30.05
CA PRO A 740 11.39 -10.35 30.11
C PRO A 740 12.47 -10.57 31.18
N TYR A 741 13.08 -9.50 31.72
CA TYR A 741 14.13 -9.54 32.73
C TYR A 741 13.62 -9.33 34.16
N LYS A 742 12.29 -9.20 34.36
CA LYS A 742 11.66 -9.05 35.67
C LYS A 742 10.79 -10.26 36.01
N SER A 743 10.64 -10.56 37.28
CA SER A 743 9.75 -11.60 37.78
C SER A 743 8.29 -11.12 37.82
N GLY A 744 7.35 -12.07 37.70
CA GLY A 744 5.92 -11.79 37.71
C GLY A 744 5.34 -11.50 36.31
N PHE A 745 4.01 -11.69 36.15
CA PHE A 745 3.34 -11.45 34.85
C PHE A 745 3.15 -9.96 34.58
N TYR A 746 2.68 -9.18 35.57
CA TYR A 746 2.61 -7.70 35.50
C TYR A 746 3.77 -7.14 36.31
N ASN A 747 4.89 -6.90 35.64
CA ASN A 747 6.12 -6.59 36.35
C ASN A 747 6.67 -5.16 36.07
N LEU A 748 5.85 -4.27 35.55
CA LEU A 748 6.23 -2.87 35.33
C LEU A 748 6.04 -2.05 36.60
N PRO A 749 7.08 -1.31 37.07
CA PRO A 749 7.06 -0.70 38.41
C PRO A 749 6.12 0.48 38.54
N ASN A 750 5.90 1.28 37.48
CA ASN A 750 5.08 2.49 37.51
C ASN A 750 4.37 2.73 36.17
N PHE A 751 3.13 3.21 36.20
CA PHE A 751 2.41 3.61 35.00
C PHE A 751 3.17 4.67 34.19
N GLY A 752 3.81 5.65 34.83
CA GLY A 752 4.58 6.70 34.17
C GLY A 752 5.77 6.22 33.35
N SER A 753 6.36 5.06 33.69
CA SER A 753 7.49 4.45 32.96
C SER A 753 7.06 3.35 31.98
N SER A 754 5.78 2.99 31.97
CA SER A 754 5.24 1.85 31.23
C SER A 754 4.42 2.22 29.99
N HIS A 755 4.37 3.50 29.61
CA HIS A 755 3.60 3.95 28.46
C HIS A 755 4.48 4.64 27.41
N SER A 756 4.07 4.51 26.15
CA SER A 756 4.72 5.13 25.01
C SER A 756 3.67 5.70 24.05
N LEU A 757 3.86 6.92 23.59
CA LEU A 757 3.00 7.56 22.62
C LEU A 757 3.74 7.61 21.27
N HIS A 758 3.11 7.07 20.23
CA HIS A 758 3.66 7.07 18.89
C HIS A 758 2.74 7.84 17.96
N PHE A 759 3.31 8.77 17.21
CA PHE A 759 2.70 9.40 16.07
C PHE A 759 3.35 8.85 14.80
N ALA A 760 2.57 8.37 13.84
CA ALA A 760 3.12 7.82 12.61
C ALA A 760 2.16 7.99 11.41
N ILE A 761 2.70 7.85 10.22
CA ILE A 761 1.97 7.84 8.95
C ILE A 761 2.01 6.41 8.39
N GLY A 762 0.87 5.91 7.95
CA GLY A 762 0.70 4.53 7.49
C GLY A 762 0.20 3.58 8.60
N MET A 763 -0.10 2.34 8.19
CA MET A 763 -0.47 1.28 9.12
C MET A 763 0.79 0.66 9.76
N PRO A 764 0.72 0.08 10.98
CA PRO A 764 1.89 -0.47 11.65
C PRO A 764 2.44 -1.72 10.95
N PHE A 765 1.58 -2.47 10.31
CA PHE A 765 1.84 -3.69 9.55
C PHE A 765 0.72 -3.96 8.55
#